data_4a3ad4ab27dc4f5be36c29a15369368f
#
_entry.id   4a3ad4ab27dc4f5be36c29a15369368f
#
_cell.length_a   1.000
_cell.length_b   1.000
_cell.length_c   1.000
_cell.angle_alpha   90.00
_cell.angle_beta   90.00
_cell.angle_gamma   90.00
#
_symmetry.space_group_name_H-M   'P 1'
#
loop_
_entity.id
_entity.type
_entity.pdbx_description
1 polymer ?
#
loop_
_entity_poly.entity_id
_entity_poly.type
_entity_poly.pdbx_seq_one_letter_code
_entity_poly.pdbx_strand_id
1 'polypeptide(L)'
;MKGFLGFWTLVIKSLALPLAIGSGLSVGKEGPSVHYAVCTGNVISRLFAKYRRNASKTREILSACAAAGVAVAFGSPIGGVLFSLEEMSSYFPLKTMWRSYFCALVATAVLSAMNPFRTGQLVMFQVHYDRSWHFFEILFFILLGIFGGLYGAFVMKWNLRVQAFRKKYLTNYAILEATLLAAATAIVCYPNSFLRIDMTESMEILFLECEGAEDYQGLCERDHRFRNVVSLLLATVIRIFFVIISYGCKVPAGIFVPSMAIGASFGRSVGIIVQALHEANPQSPFFAACLPDVPCITPGTYAFLGAAAALSGIMHITVSVVVIMFELTGALTYILPTMIVVGVTKAVSELFGKGGIADRMIWFSGFPFLDNKEDHNLGVPVSHAMIKDVTSIPTNGMTLQQIEGLLAEDNYQGFPIVEDEHSKILVGYIGRTELRYAVDRAKRERTLSPQAKCTFAPPPSADVTTPGTDIITPGLARMDSFNTIGFAEPSTTASASSSNFINFSRYVDTTPVSAHPRLPLETVMELFRKIGPRVILIEYHGKLMGLVTVKDCLKYQFKVEAMEEVANNGQHSGHGQGNGAEQQGDERLWELMQRVAGWVSDKVSIASGGRIRLRDSLDLPRETLAGGAGARVGSGTNRTVRSQGGARDDQILDGTEDEDEDGVELENRQTYPHGSTSR
;
A
#
# COMPACT_ATOMS: atom_id res chain seq x y z
N MET A 1 9.72 -5.98 7.68
CA MET A 1 8.54 -6.86 7.89
C MET A 1 8.33 -7.31 9.34
N LYS A 2 9.37 -7.47 10.17
CA LYS A 2 9.22 -7.98 11.54
C LYS A 2 8.19 -7.20 12.39
N GLY A 3 8.22 -5.88 12.42
CA GLY A 3 7.28 -5.06 13.20
C GLY A 3 5.87 -4.90 12.59
N PHE A 4 5.76 -4.90 11.25
CA PHE A 4 4.50 -4.62 10.56
C PHE A 4 3.58 -5.86 10.38
N LEU A 5 4.16 -7.02 10.06
CA LEU A 5 3.44 -8.29 9.89
C LEU A 5 3.79 -9.30 11.00
N GLY A 6 4.06 -8.82 12.22
CA GLY A 6 4.48 -9.63 13.35
C GLY A 6 3.33 -10.32 14.08
N PHE A 7 3.67 -11.27 14.96
CA PHE A 7 2.71 -11.93 15.84
C PHE A 7 1.99 -10.94 16.77
N TRP A 8 2.72 -10.02 17.39
CA TRP A 8 2.13 -9.01 18.26
C TRP A 8 1.18 -8.07 17.52
N THR A 9 1.50 -7.72 16.27
CA THR A 9 0.57 -6.93 15.43
C THR A 9 -0.72 -7.68 15.16
N LEU A 10 -0.65 -9.00 14.92
CA LEU A 10 -1.82 -9.86 14.77
C LEU A 10 -2.69 -9.83 16.03
N VAL A 11 -2.11 -10.09 17.19
CA VAL A 11 -2.85 -10.16 18.46
C VAL A 11 -3.49 -8.81 18.80
N ILE A 12 -2.73 -7.73 18.75
CA ILE A 12 -3.22 -6.39 19.10
C ILE A 12 -4.34 -5.96 18.15
N LYS A 13 -4.18 -6.17 16.83
CA LYS A 13 -5.20 -5.76 15.85
C LYS A 13 -6.47 -6.60 15.94
N SER A 14 -6.36 -7.90 16.18
CA SER A 14 -7.54 -8.77 16.33
C SER A 14 -8.38 -8.43 17.56
N LEU A 15 -7.75 -8.00 18.64
CA LEU A 15 -8.45 -7.56 19.86
C LEU A 15 -8.95 -6.10 19.77
N ALA A 16 -8.18 -5.22 19.15
CA ALA A 16 -8.54 -3.80 19.05
C ALA A 16 -9.63 -3.52 18.01
N LEU A 17 -9.76 -4.35 16.96
CA LEU A 17 -10.76 -4.13 15.91
C LEU A 17 -12.20 -4.17 16.41
N PRO A 18 -12.65 -5.20 17.17
CA PRO A 18 -14.02 -5.21 17.72
C PRO A 18 -14.29 -4.02 18.64
N LEU A 19 -13.31 -3.59 19.42
CA LEU A 19 -13.43 -2.43 20.30
C LEU A 19 -13.55 -1.13 19.50
N ALA A 20 -12.78 -0.99 18.40
CA ALA A 20 -12.85 0.18 17.54
C ALA A 20 -14.22 0.32 16.85
N ILE A 21 -14.81 -0.80 16.38
CA ILE A 21 -16.14 -0.80 15.76
C ILE A 21 -17.21 -0.55 16.84
N GLY A 22 -17.14 -1.25 17.96
CA GLY A 22 -18.09 -1.10 19.08
C GLY A 22 -18.08 0.29 19.73
N SER A 23 -17.02 1.10 19.51
CA SER A 23 -16.98 2.50 19.96
C SER A 23 -17.84 3.46 19.12
N GLY A 24 -18.44 2.99 18.02
CA GLY A 24 -19.28 3.81 17.13
C GLY A 24 -18.50 4.72 16.18
N LEU A 25 -17.19 4.57 16.07
CA LEU A 25 -16.40 5.30 15.09
C LEU A 25 -16.83 4.94 13.65
N SER A 26 -16.76 5.92 12.74
CA SER A 26 -17.05 5.71 11.31
C SER A 26 -15.91 4.95 10.62
N VAL A 27 -15.71 3.69 10.99
CA VAL A 27 -14.65 2.80 10.49
C VAL A 27 -15.21 1.41 10.17
N GLY A 28 -14.62 0.76 9.18
CA GLY A 28 -14.97 -0.62 8.77
C GLY A 28 -13.97 -1.64 9.28
N LYS A 29 -14.34 -2.91 9.16
CA LYS A 29 -13.53 -4.08 9.56
C LYS A 29 -12.62 -4.62 8.47
N GLU A 30 -12.91 -4.36 7.19
CA GLU A 30 -12.38 -5.10 6.04
C GLU A 30 -10.89 -4.87 5.84
N GLY A 31 -10.42 -3.62 5.84
CA GLY A 31 -9.00 -3.30 5.73
C GLY A 31 -8.14 -3.95 6.82
N PRO A 32 -8.47 -3.76 8.10
CA PRO A 32 -7.83 -4.48 9.19
C PRO A 32 -7.93 -6.01 9.07
N SER A 33 -9.05 -6.56 8.57
CA SER A 33 -9.23 -8.00 8.36
C SER A 33 -8.21 -8.58 7.39
N VAL A 34 -8.00 -7.92 6.26
CA VAL A 34 -6.96 -8.29 5.31
C VAL A 34 -5.58 -8.26 5.97
N HIS A 35 -5.30 -7.23 6.77
CA HIS A 35 -3.99 -7.10 7.41
C HIS A 35 -3.73 -8.22 8.43
N TYR A 36 -4.69 -8.59 9.30
CA TYR A 36 -4.45 -9.70 10.23
C TYR A 36 -4.44 -11.06 9.51
N ALA A 37 -5.17 -11.25 8.40
CA ALA A 37 -5.06 -12.45 7.58
C ALA A 37 -3.64 -12.59 6.99
N VAL A 38 -3.07 -11.49 6.49
CA VAL A 38 -1.68 -11.44 6.00
C VAL A 38 -0.68 -11.67 7.14
N CYS A 39 -0.91 -11.11 8.34
CA CYS A 39 -0.09 -11.38 9.53
C CYS A 39 -0.10 -12.87 9.89
N THR A 40 -1.28 -13.51 9.87
CA THR A 40 -1.43 -14.96 10.11
C THR A 40 -0.62 -15.76 9.11
N GLY A 41 -0.72 -15.43 7.82
CA GLY A 41 0.06 -16.07 6.77
C GLY A 41 1.58 -15.90 6.97
N ASN A 42 2.02 -14.72 7.38
CA ASN A 42 3.43 -14.49 7.65
C ASN A 42 3.94 -15.28 8.88
N VAL A 43 3.14 -15.34 9.94
CA VAL A 43 3.49 -16.13 11.14
C VAL A 43 3.56 -17.62 10.82
N ILE A 44 2.55 -18.16 10.13
CA ILE A 44 2.51 -19.59 9.75
C ILE A 44 3.64 -19.91 8.77
N SER A 45 3.92 -19.04 7.79
CA SER A 45 4.99 -19.31 6.81
C SER A 45 6.37 -19.45 7.46
N ARG A 46 6.62 -18.78 8.58
CA ARG A 46 7.88 -18.88 9.32
C ARG A 46 8.11 -20.24 9.98
N LEU A 47 7.06 -21.02 10.24
CA LEU A 47 7.16 -22.36 10.80
C LEU A 47 7.80 -23.35 9.79
N PHE A 48 7.71 -23.04 8.49
CA PHE A 48 8.23 -23.91 7.44
C PHE A 48 9.51 -23.34 6.83
N ALA A 49 10.63 -24.05 6.94
CA ALA A 49 11.94 -23.64 6.42
C ALA A 49 11.91 -23.27 4.93
N LYS A 50 11.11 -24.00 4.12
CA LYS A 50 10.92 -23.75 2.68
C LYS A 50 10.44 -22.33 2.37
N TYR A 51 9.54 -21.78 3.17
CA TYR A 51 8.97 -20.43 2.96
C TYR A 51 9.80 -19.37 3.67
N ARG A 52 10.32 -19.64 4.87
CA ARG A 52 11.15 -18.71 5.62
C ARG A 52 12.40 -18.27 4.84
N ARG A 53 13.00 -19.20 4.08
CA ARG A 53 14.23 -18.96 3.30
C ARG A 53 13.98 -18.36 1.91
N ASN A 54 12.73 -18.33 1.42
CA ASN A 54 12.42 -17.88 0.07
C ASN A 54 11.43 -16.70 0.08
N ALA A 55 11.96 -15.49 -0.10
CA ALA A 55 11.17 -14.26 -0.08
C ALA A 55 10.08 -14.21 -1.18
N SER A 56 10.35 -14.78 -2.37
CA SER A 56 9.35 -14.86 -3.44
C SER A 56 8.17 -15.74 -3.03
N LYS A 57 8.45 -16.92 -2.45
CA LYS A 57 7.39 -17.82 -1.97
C LYS A 57 6.61 -17.24 -0.80
N THR A 58 7.28 -16.49 0.08
CA THR A 58 6.58 -15.79 1.16
C THR A 58 5.62 -14.74 0.59
N ARG A 59 6.01 -13.96 -0.43
CA ARG A 59 5.12 -12.99 -1.08
C ARG A 59 3.89 -13.66 -1.70
N GLU A 60 4.04 -14.81 -2.39
CA GLU A 60 2.91 -15.57 -2.93
C GLU A 60 1.92 -15.98 -1.83
N ILE A 61 2.42 -16.42 -0.66
CA ILE A 61 1.57 -16.78 0.48
C ILE A 61 0.84 -15.54 1.03
N LEU A 62 1.53 -14.42 1.17
CA LEU A 62 0.91 -13.18 1.66
C LEU A 62 -0.22 -12.71 0.73
N SER A 63 -0.05 -12.81 -0.60
CA SER A 63 -1.11 -12.54 -1.58
C SER A 63 -2.29 -13.50 -1.42
N ALA A 64 -2.04 -14.79 -1.22
CA ALA A 64 -3.10 -15.76 -0.99
C ALA A 64 -3.85 -15.51 0.33
N CYS A 65 -3.15 -15.10 1.38
CA CYS A 65 -3.77 -14.73 2.65
C CYS A 65 -4.56 -13.42 2.57
N ALA A 66 -4.12 -12.46 1.75
CA ALA A 66 -4.89 -11.26 1.48
C ALA A 66 -6.22 -11.59 0.79
N ALA A 67 -6.20 -12.47 -0.22
CA ALA A 67 -7.42 -12.99 -0.86
C ALA A 67 -8.38 -13.64 0.15
N ALA A 68 -7.85 -14.50 1.02
CA ALA A 68 -8.65 -15.12 2.07
C ALA A 68 -9.21 -14.09 3.08
N GLY A 69 -8.46 -13.04 3.41
CA GLY A 69 -8.91 -11.97 4.30
C GLY A 69 -10.11 -11.21 3.75
N VAL A 70 -10.12 -10.89 2.45
CA VAL A 70 -11.26 -10.27 1.77
C VAL A 70 -12.42 -11.26 1.65
N ALA A 71 -12.14 -12.52 1.30
CA ALA A 71 -13.15 -13.57 1.16
C ALA A 71 -13.94 -13.76 2.46
N VAL A 72 -13.26 -13.78 3.61
CA VAL A 72 -13.91 -13.89 4.93
C VAL A 72 -14.64 -12.61 5.33
N ALA A 73 -14.06 -11.43 4.98
CA ALA A 73 -14.65 -10.15 5.36
C ALA A 73 -16.01 -9.87 4.70
N PHE A 74 -16.16 -10.30 3.43
CA PHE A 74 -17.34 -10.06 2.61
C PHE A 74 -18.14 -11.31 2.26
N GLY A 75 -17.69 -12.50 2.62
CA GLY A 75 -18.27 -13.75 2.13
C GLY A 75 -18.06 -14.01 0.63
N SER A 76 -17.07 -13.34 0.03
CA SER A 76 -16.84 -13.24 -1.41
C SER A 76 -15.50 -13.89 -1.79
N PRO A 77 -15.46 -15.20 -2.11
CA PRO A 77 -14.21 -15.90 -2.44
C PRO A 77 -13.62 -15.47 -3.78
N ILE A 78 -14.41 -15.27 -4.82
CA ILE A 78 -13.93 -14.85 -6.14
C ILE A 78 -13.51 -13.40 -6.10
N GLY A 79 -14.30 -12.53 -5.49
CA GLY A 79 -13.99 -11.13 -5.27
C GLY A 79 -12.71 -10.94 -4.45
N GLY A 80 -12.45 -11.80 -3.45
CA GLY A 80 -11.21 -11.79 -2.69
C GLY A 80 -9.97 -12.11 -3.52
N VAL A 81 -10.05 -13.09 -4.43
CA VAL A 81 -8.96 -13.42 -5.35
C VAL A 81 -8.69 -12.28 -6.33
N LEU A 82 -9.74 -11.71 -6.92
CA LEU A 82 -9.63 -10.59 -7.85
C LEU A 82 -9.07 -9.34 -7.16
N PHE A 83 -9.51 -9.05 -5.93
CA PHE A 83 -8.96 -7.95 -5.14
C PHE A 83 -7.45 -8.13 -4.86
N SER A 84 -7.03 -9.36 -4.52
CA SER A 84 -5.60 -9.64 -4.33
C SER A 84 -4.79 -9.45 -5.61
N LEU A 85 -5.39 -9.72 -6.77
CA LEU A 85 -4.78 -9.50 -8.09
C LEU A 85 -4.75 -8.01 -8.47
N GLU A 86 -5.86 -7.29 -8.29
CA GLU A 86 -6.05 -5.92 -8.78
C GLU A 86 -5.33 -4.89 -7.88
N GLU A 87 -5.31 -5.11 -6.55
CA GLU A 87 -4.85 -4.11 -5.60
C GLU A 87 -3.58 -4.51 -4.82
N MET A 88 -3.45 -5.80 -4.42
CA MET A 88 -2.44 -6.18 -3.43
C MET A 88 -1.13 -6.70 -4.03
N SER A 89 -1.13 -7.14 -5.28
CA SER A 89 -0.01 -7.87 -5.88
C SER A 89 0.60 -7.12 -7.05
N SER A 90 1.87 -6.74 -6.91
CA SER A 90 2.64 -6.14 -8.01
C SER A 90 2.94 -7.13 -9.14
N TYR A 91 3.03 -8.42 -8.84
CA TYR A 91 3.23 -9.52 -9.78
C TYR A 91 2.43 -10.73 -9.34
N PHE A 92 1.53 -11.18 -10.22
CA PHE A 92 0.59 -12.25 -9.91
C PHE A 92 0.67 -13.39 -10.94
N PRO A 93 1.57 -14.36 -10.76
CA PRO A 93 1.68 -15.50 -11.67
C PRO A 93 0.45 -16.43 -11.56
N LEU A 94 0.13 -17.13 -12.64
CA LEU A 94 -1.03 -18.06 -12.70
C LEU A 94 -1.02 -19.10 -11.55
N LYS A 95 0.16 -19.56 -11.14
CA LYS A 95 0.29 -20.47 -9.96
C LYS A 95 -0.17 -19.82 -8.66
N THR A 96 0.02 -18.54 -8.49
CA THR A 96 -0.44 -17.79 -7.32
C THR A 96 -1.95 -17.62 -7.35
N MET A 97 -2.55 -17.40 -8.53
CA MET A 97 -4.00 -17.33 -8.70
C MET A 97 -4.71 -18.58 -8.19
N TRP A 98 -4.25 -19.77 -8.60
CA TRP A 98 -4.79 -21.03 -8.10
C TRP A 98 -4.65 -21.18 -6.58
N ARG A 99 -3.48 -20.80 -6.01
CA ARG A 99 -3.24 -20.88 -4.57
C ARG A 99 -4.12 -19.91 -3.79
N SER A 100 -4.29 -18.70 -4.30
CA SER A 100 -5.17 -17.68 -3.71
C SER A 100 -6.63 -18.13 -3.75
N TYR A 101 -7.08 -18.71 -4.88
CA TYR A 101 -8.41 -19.30 -5.01
C TYR A 101 -8.63 -20.41 -3.98
N PHE A 102 -7.72 -21.37 -3.88
CA PHE A 102 -7.82 -22.46 -2.91
C PHE A 102 -7.85 -21.95 -1.47
N CYS A 103 -7.00 -20.97 -1.14
CA CYS A 103 -6.95 -20.36 0.18
C CYS A 103 -8.27 -19.63 0.52
N ALA A 104 -8.80 -18.84 -0.41
CA ALA A 104 -10.07 -18.16 -0.26
C ALA A 104 -11.24 -19.15 -0.13
N LEU A 105 -11.28 -20.20 -0.96
CA LEU A 105 -12.30 -21.23 -0.91
C LEU A 105 -12.35 -21.93 0.46
N VAL A 106 -11.19 -22.37 0.96
CA VAL A 106 -11.12 -23.04 2.26
C VAL A 106 -11.52 -22.10 3.40
N ALA A 107 -11.04 -20.84 3.36
CA ALA A 107 -11.39 -19.84 4.35
C ALA A 107 -12.90 -19.57 4.38
N THR A 108 -13.52 -19.44 3.22
CA THR A 108 -14.96 -19.22 3.07
C THR A 108 -15.78 -20.47 3.49
N ALA A 109 -15.30 -21.67 3.16
CA ALA A 109 -15.95 -22.90 3.61
C ALA A 109 -15.95 -23.03 5.14
N VAL A 110 -14.84 -22.68 5.80
CA VAL A 110 -14.76 -22.64 7.27
C VAL A 110 -15.69 -21.55 7.83
N LEU A 111 -15.75 -20.37 7.21
CA LEU A 111 -16.67 -19.30 7.60
C LEU A 111 -18.13 -19.78 7.53
N SER A 112 -18.51 -20.43 6.44
CA SER A 112 -19.86 -21.00 6.26
C SER A 112 -20.17 -22.07 7.31
N ALA A 113 -19.22 -22.96 7.61
CA ALA A 113 -19.38 -23.99 8.63
C ALA A 113 -19.56 -23.40 10.05
N MET A 114 -18.90 -22.26 10.33
CA MET A 114 -19.07 -21.55 11.62
C MET A 114 -20.40 -20.80 11.71
N ASN A 115 -21.06 -20.52 10.57
CA ASN A 115 -22.35 -19.81 10.48
C ASN A 115 -22.44 -18.58 11.42
N PRO A 116 -21.53 -17.59 11.30
CA PRO A 116 -21.45 -16.48 12.25
C PRO A 116 -22.69 -15.59 12.22
N PHE A 117 -23.39 -15.51 11.09
CA PHE A 117 -24.60 -14.71 10.90
C PHE A 117 -25.89 -15.44 11.29
N ARG A 118 -25.82 -16.74 11.60
CA ARG A 118 -26.96 -17.61 11.94
C ARG A 118 -28.07 -17.68 10.86
N THR A 119 -27.78 -17.19 9.67
CA THR A 119 -28.71 -17.21 8.52
C THR A 119 -28.67 -18.53 7.74
N GLY A 120 -27.66 -19.36 7.99
CA GLY A 120 -27.42 -20.59 7.21
C GLY A 120 -26.86 -20.32 5.81
N GLN A 121 -26.65 -19.06 5.45
CA GLN A 121 -26.16 -18.64 4.13
C GLN A 121 -24.80 -17.94 4.25
N LEU A 122 -24.03 -18.00 3.17
CA LEU A 122 -22.73 -17.35 3.07
C LEU A 122 -22.85 -15.86 2.76
N VAL A 123 -23.96 -15.47 2.12
CA VAL A 123 -24.24 -14.11 1.69
C VAL A 123 -24.43 -13.22 2.90
N MET A 124 -23.71 -12.09 2.96
CA MET A 124 -23.76 -11.15 4.07
C MET A 124 -25.07 -10.36 4.11
N PHE A 125 -25.59 -10.02 2.93
CA PHE A 125 -26.88 -9.34 2.74
C PHE A 125 -27.78 -10.21 1.85
N GLN A 126 -28.86 -10.71 2.41
CA GLN A 126 -29.83 -11.49 1.64
C GLN A 126 -30.79 -10.53 0.94
N VAL A 127 -30.52 -10.23 -0.31
CA VAL A 127 -31.38 -9.37 -1.11
C VAL A 127 -31.91 -10.17 -2.31
N HIS A 128 -33.22 -10.20 -2.45
CA HIS A 128 -33.89 -10.78 -3.61
C HIS A 128 -34.42 -9.64 -4.47
N TYR A 129 -33.81 -9.46 -5.62
CA TYR A 129 -34.30 -8.52 -6.63
C TYR A 129 -35.03 -9.33 -7.71
N ASP A 130 -36.34 -9.41 -7.62
CA ASP A 130 -37.19 -10.17 -8.54
C ASP A 130 -37.42 -9.45 -9.88
N ARG A 131 -36.93 -8.21 -9.99
CA ARG A 131 -37.21 -7.32 -11.13
C ARG A 131 -35.96 -7.08 -11.95
N SER A 132 -36.17 -6.97 -13.27
CA SER A 132 -35.15 -6.54 -14.21
C SER A 132 -35.10 -5.01 -14.27
N TRP A 133 -33.91 -4.49 -14.45
CA TRP A 133 -33.69 -3.06 -14.68
C TRP A 133 -34.18 -2.66 -16.08
N HIS A 134 -34.56 -1.37 -16.26
CA HIS A 134 -35.02 -0.80 -17.51
C HIS A 134 -33.99 0.16 -18.10
N PHE A 135 -33.98 0.28 -19.43
CA PHE A 135 -32.96 1.07 -20.13
C PHE A 135 -32.95 2.56 -19.76
N PHE A 136 -34.09 3.14 -19.40
CA PHE A 136 -34.18 4.52 -18.96
C PHE A 136 -33.46 4.78 -17.62
N GLU A 137 -33.31 3.76 -16.78
CA GLU A 137 -32.64 3.87 -15.48
C GLU A 137 -31.14 4.13 -15.61
N ILE A 138 -30.53 3.82 -16.76
CA ILE A 138 -29.10 4.02 -17.02
C ILE A 138 -28.71 5.49 -16.79
N LEU A 139 -29.59 6.45 -17.13
CA LEU A 139 -29.32 7.87 -16.88
C LEU A 139 -29.07 8.14 -15.39
N PHE A 140 -29.88 7.56 -14.53
CA PHE A 140 -29.74 7.71 -13.06
C PHE A 140 -28.56 6.89 -12.53
N PHE A 141 -28.24 5.76 -13.16
CA PHE A 141 -27.03 4.97 -12.83
C PHE A 141 -25.75 5.76 -13.15
N ILE A 142 -25.72 6.50 -14.26
CA ILE A 142 -24.62 7.42 -14.58
C ILE A 142 -24.51 8.51 -13.51
N LEU A 143 -25.62 9.07 -13.03
CA LEU A 143 -25.62 10.04 -11.94
C LEU A 143 -24.98 9.48 -10.66
N LEU A 144 -25.31 8.23 -10.29
CA LEU A 144 -24.69 7.53 -9.16
C LEU A 144 -23.18 7.35 -9.37
N GLY A 145 -22.77 7.01 -10.59
CA GLY A 145 -21.36 6.90 -10.95
C GLY A 145 -20.59 8.21 -10.82
N ILE A 146 -21.17 9.32 -11.28
CA ILE A 146 -20.60 10.67 -11.11
C ILE A 146 -20.46 11.01 -9.63
N PHE A 147 -21.49 10.76 -8.84
CA PHE A 147 -21.42 10.97 -7.38
C PHE A 147 -20.28 10.16 -6.75
N GLY A 148 -20.15 8.86 -7.08
CA GLY A 148 -19.08 8.01 -6.55
C GLY A 148 -17.68 8.52 -6.87
N GLY A 149 -17.46 8.99 -8.11
CA GLY A 149 -16.18 9.58 -8.53
C GLY A 149 -15.84 10.88 -7.80
N LEU A 150 -16.80 11.80 -7.68
CA LEU A 150 -16.64 13.04 -6.94
C LEU A 150 -16.43 12.80 -5.44
N TYR A 151 -17.19 11.87 -4.85
CA TYR A 151 -17.05 11.44 -3.47
C TYR A 151 -15.63 10.95 -3.19
N GLY A 152 -15.13 10.02 -4.02
CA GLY A 152 -13.79 9.48 -3.86
C GLY A 152 -12.71 10.55 -3.91
N ALA A 153 -12.76 11.44 -4.92
CA ALA A 153 -11.82 12.55 -5.08
C ALA A 153 -11.85 13.51 -3.88
N PHE A 154 -13.07 13.89 -3.43
CA PHE A 154 -13.26 14.77 -2.29
C PHE A 154 -12.70 14.18 -0.99
N VAL A 155 -13.07 12.94 -0.67
CA VAL A 155 -12.62 12.28 0.56
C VAL A 155 -11.11 12.07 0.56
N MET A 156 -10.51 11.63 -0.55
CA MET A 156 -9.06 11.48 -0.65
C MET A 156 -8.32 12.79 -0.40
N LYS A 157 -8.74 13.88 -1.05
CA LYS A 157 -8.13 15.22 -0.91
C LYS A 157 -8.17 15.69 0.55
N TRP A 158 -9.33 15.62 1.18
CA TRP A 158 -9.50 16.13 2.55
C TRP A 158 -8.89 15.20 3.61
N ASN A 159 -8.95 13.88 3.43
CA ASN A 159 -8.33 12.94 4.35
C ASN A 159 -6.81 13.13 4.41
N LEU A 160 -6.13 13.30 3.27
CA LEU A 160 -4.69 13.57 3.25
C LEU A 160 -4.33 14.86 4.00
N ARG A 161 -5.16 15.93 3.90
CA ARG A 161 -4.99 17.16 4.67
C ARG A 161 -5.14 16.90 6.18
N VAL A 162 -6.15 16.13 6.57
CA VAL A 162 -6.35 15.73 7.97
C VAL A 162 -5.19 14.89 8.48
N GLN A 163 -4.65 13.98 7.66
CA GLN A 163 -3.46 13.19 8.03
C GLN A 163 -2.21 14.06 8.23
N ALA A 164 -2.01 15.06 7.37
CA ALA A 164 -0.92 16.01 7.52
C ALA A 164 -1.06 16.83 8.81
N PHE A 165 -2.28 17.30 9.11
CA PHE A 165 -2.59 17.98 10.37
C PHE A 165 -2.35 17.09 11.58
N ARG A 166 -2.81 15.84 11.53
CA ARG A 166 -2.63 14.83 12.59
C ARG A 166 -1.16 14.56 12.86
N LYS A 167 -0.37 14.36 11.81
CA LYS A 167 1.08 14.15 11.92
C LYS A 167 1.79 15.33 12.58
N LYS A 168 1.32 16.57 12.32
CA LYS A 168 1.94 17.78 12.86
C LYS A 168 1.54 18.06 14.31
N TYR A 169 0.26 17.90 14.68
CA TYR A 169 -0.28 18.40 15.95
C TYR A 169 -0.74 17.30 16.92
N LEU A 170 -1.25 16.16 16.42
CA LEU A 170 -1.91 15.14 17.25
C LEU A 170 -1.08 13.88 17.50
N THR A 171 0.18 13.83 17.05
CA THR A 171 1.01 12.62 17.19
C THR A 171 1.09 12.11 18.63
N ASN A 172 1.17 13.01 19.61
CA ASN A 172 1.29 12.68 21.04
C ASN A 172 -0.06 12.46 21.75
N TYR A 173 -1.18 12.81 21.11
CA TYR A 173 -2.52 12.81 21.72
C TYR A 173 -3.46 11.78 21.07
N ALA A 174 -2.91 10.69 20.52
CA ALA A 174 -3.68 9.71 19.75
C ALA A 174 -4.85 9.08 20.51
N ILE A 175 -4.70 8.82 21.82
CA ILE A 175 -5.75 8.24 22.66
C ILE A 175 -6.87 9.26 22.86
N LEU A 176 -6.52 10.49 23.19
CA LEU A 176 -7.49 11.57 23.38
C LEU A 176 -8.25 11.88 22.09
N GLU A 177 -7.56 11.92 20.96
CA GLU A 177 -8.17 12.07 19.63
C GLU A 177 -9.23 10.99 19.37
N ALA A 178 -8.89 9.72 19.52
CA ALA A 178 -9.81 8.61 19.29
C ALA A 178 -11.03 8.67 20.21
N THR A 179 -10.82 8.99 21.50
CA THR A 179 -11.91 9.08 22.49
C THR A 179 -12.85 10.25 22.20
N LEU A 180 -12.29 11.44 21.91
CA LEU A 180 -13.10 12.62 21.57
C LEU A 180 -13.86 12.41 20.26
N LEU A 181 -13.23 11.77 19.29
CA LEU A 181 -13.86 11.48 18.00
C LEU A 181 -15.03 10.49 18.17
N ALA A 182 -14.85 9.42 18.96
CA ALA A 182 -15.93 8.49 19.28
C ALA A 182 -17.10 9.19 20.00
N ALA A 183 -16.82 10.03 20.99
CA ALA A 183 -17.84 10.80 21.69
C ALA A 183 -18.58 11.77 20.75
N ALA A 184 -17.86 12.49 19.90
CA ALA A 184 -18.44 13.39 18.92
C ALA A 184 -19.31 12.63 17.91
N THR A 185 -18.86 11.48 17.42
CA THR A 185 -19.64 10.63 16.51
C THR A 185 -20.94 10.17 17.17
N ALA A 186 -20.88 9.69 18.40
CA ALA A 186 -22.07 9.25 19.14
C ALA A 186 -23.09 10.38 19.32
N ILE A 187 -22.65 11.58 19.70
CA ILE A 187 -23.53 12.74 19.93
C ILE A 187 -24.19 13.19 18.63
N VAL A 188 -23.41 13.33 17.54
CA VAL A 188 -23.91 13.87 16.28
C VAL A 188 -24.75 12.84 15.50
N CYS A 189 -24.43 11.56 15.59
CA CYS A 189 -25.18 10.50 14.90
C CYS A 189 -26.48 10.12 15.60
N TYR A 190 -26.62 10.34 16.91
CA TYR A 190 -27.79 9.94 17.70
C TYR A 190 -29.14 10.49 17.20
N PRO A 191 -29.28 11.77 16.78
CA PRO A 191 -30.56 12.33 16.35
C PRO A 191 -31.12 11.73 15.06
N ASN A 192 -30.27 11.19 14.19
CA ASN A 192 -30.69 10.61 12.92
C ASN A 192 -30.85 9.09 13.03
N SER A 193 -32.04 8.56 12.73
CA SER A 193 -32.37 7.13 12.80
C SER A 193 -31.45 6.25 11.95
N PHE A 194 -31.04 6.71 10.76
CA PHE A 194 -30.15 5.96 9.84
C PHE A 194 -28.68 6.04 10.24
N LEU A 195 -28.28 6.95 11.13
CA LEU A 195 -26.92 7.06 11.65
C LEU A 195 -26.74 6.34 13.00
N ARG A 196 -27.83 6.11 13.71
CA ARG A 196 -27.81 5.50 15.06
C ARG A 196 -27.54 4.00 15.04
N ILE A 197 -27.93 3.32 13.96
CA ILE A 197 -27.70 1.89 13.76
C ILE A 197 -26.31 1.64 13.19
N ASP A 198 -25.82 0.40 13.33
CA ASP A 198 -24.56 -0.01 12.74
C ASP A 198 -24.55 0.20 11.22
N MET A 199 -23.38 0.48 10.64
CA MET A 199 -23.26 0.77 9.20
C MET A 199 -23.63 -0.45 8.35
N THR A 200 -23.33 -1.66 8.83
CA THR A 200 -23.65 -2.91 8.12
C THR A 200 -25.15 -3.14 8.11
N GLU A 201 -25.80 -3.01 9.27
CA GLU A 201 -27.25 -3.08 9.42
C GLU A 201 -27.97 -1.99 8.61
N SER A 202 -27.44 -0.76 8.63
CA SER A 202 -27.95 0.34 7.80
C SER A 202 -27.92 0.00 6.31
N MET A 203 -26.86 -0.65 5.82
CA MET A 203 -26.79 -1.08 4.42
C MET A 203 -27.80 -2.17 4.10
N GLU A 204 -27.97 -3.14 4.99
CA GLU A 204 -28.95 -4.21 4.83
C GLU A 204 -30.36 -3.63 4.66
N ILE A 205 -30.78 -2.74 5.55
CA ILE A 205 -32.07 -2.04 5.47
C ILE A 205 -32.21 -1.25 4.16
N LEU A 206 -31.17 -0.56 3.73
CA LEU A 206 -31.19 0.27 2.53
C LEU A 206 -31.22 -0.55 1.23
N PHE A 207 -30.68 -1.77 1.23
CA PHE A 207 -30.71 -2.67 0.07
C PHE A 207 -32.03 -3.42 -0.08
N LEU A 208 -32.78 -3.63 1.00
CA LEU A 208 -34.05 -4.36 0.96
C LEU A 208 -35.08 -3.67 0.05
N GLU A 209 -35.84 -4.50 -0.63
CA GLU A 209 -37.06 -4.09 -1.33
C GLU A 209 -38.19 -3.85 -0.34
N CYS A 210 -39.13 -2.96 -0.70
CA CYS A 210 -40.27 -2.62 0.15
C CYS A 210 -41.38 -3.69 0.15
N GLU A 211 -41.28 -4.73 -0.68
CA GLU A 211 -42.26 -5.79 -0.76
C GLU A 211 -41.88 -6.94 0.19
N GLY A 212 -42.71 -7.16 1.23
CA GLY A 212 -42.55 -8.27 2.15
C GLY A 212 -41.50 -8.14 3.25
N ALA A 213 -40.84 -7.00 3.38
CA ALA A 213 -39.87 -6.71 4.44
C ALA A 213 -40.48 -5.88 5.56
N GLU A 214 -39.93 -5.97 6.77
CA GLU A 214 -40.25 -5.06 7.87
C GLU A 214 -39.87 -3.64 7.50
N ASP A 215 -40.86 -2.72 7.55
CA ASP A 215 -40.65 -1.32 7.20
C ASP A 215 -39.92 -0.57 8.32
N TYR A 216 -38.62 -0.32 8.14
CA TYR A 216 -37.81 0.45 9.07
C TYR A 216 -38.17 1.93 9.01
N GLN A 217 -38.86 2.44 10.04
CA GLN A 217 -39.18 3.88 10.19
C GLN A 217 -40.01 4.51 9.07
N GLY A 218 -40.84 3.72 8.39
CA GLY A 218 -41.66 4.20 7.28
C GLY A 218 -40.83 4.52 6.03
N LEU A 219 -39.71 3.81 5.81
CA LEU A 219 -38.84 4.00 4.64
C LEU A 219 -39.60 3.73 3.34
N CYS A 220 -40.59 2.85 3.37
CA CYS A 220 -41.40 2.44 2.24
C CYS A 220 -42.75 3.18 2.14
N GLU A 221 -43.13 3.96 3.17
CA GLU A 221 -44.37 4.72 3.17
C GLU A 221 -44.30 5.96 2.28
N ARG A 222 -45.39 6.21 1.54
CA ARG A 222 -45.48 7.36 0.61
C ARG A 222 -45.48 8.69 1.33
N ASP A 223 -46.13 8.78 2.48
CA ASP A 223 -46.31 10.03 3.24
C ASP A 223 -45.00 10.51 3.86
N HIS A 224 -44.05 9.60 4.10
CA HIS A 224 -42.78 9.91 4.74
C HIS A 224 -41.60 10.12 3.78
N ARG A 225 -41.82 10.04 2.45
CA ARG A 225 -40.76 10.10 1.41
C ARG A 225 -39.86 11.34 1.54
N PHE A 226 -40.45 12.52 1.63
CA PHE A 226 -39.66 13.77 1.71
C PHE A 226 -38.76 13.77 2.95
N ARG A 227 -39.31 13.39 4.10
CA ARG A 227 -38.56 13.29 5.36
C ARG A 227 -37.42 12.28 5.26
N ASN A 228 -37.68 11.12 4.65
CA ASN A 228 -36.69 10.05 4.47
C ASN A 228 -35.57 10.47 3.53
N VAL A 229 -35.87 11.12 2.40
CA VAL A 229 -34.86 11.65 1.46
C VAL A 229 -33.99 12.69 2.15
N VAL A 230 -34.55 13.66 2.87
CA VAL A 230 -33.80 14.67 3.61
C VAL A 230 -32.92 14.02 4.70
N SER A 231 -33.47 13.07 5.44
CA SER A 231 -32.73 12.35 6.50
C SER A 231 -31.57 11.53 5.93
N LEU A 232 -31.75 10.84 4.81
CA LEU A 232 -30.70 10.06 4.14
C LEU A 232 -29.62 10.96 3.52
N LEU A 233 -29.99 12.09 2.90
CA LEU A 233 -29.01 13.05 2.40
C LEU A 233 -28.21 13.69 3.53
N LEU A 234 -28.86 14.03 4.64
CA LEU A 234 -28.16 14.52 5.84
C LEU A 234 -27.22 13.45 6.40
N ALA A 235 -27.68 12.20 6.47
CA ALA A 235 -26.85 11.07 6.88
C ALA A 235 -25.62 10.89 5.98
N THR A 236 -25.79 11.04 4.66
CA THR A 236 -24.70 10.99 3.69
C THR A 236 -23.63 12.05 3.99
N VAL A 237 -24.03 13.31 4.18
CA VAL A 237 -23.10 14.41 4.47
C VAL A 237 -22.37 14.21 5.80
N ILE A 238 -23.09 13.82 6.84
CA ILE A 238 -22.50 13.59 8.17
C ILE A 238 -21.51 12.41 8.13
N ARG A 239 -21.87 11.31 7.44
CA ARG A 239 -20.97 10.15 7.27
C ARG A 239 -19.71 10.53 6.51
N ILE A 240 -19.80 11.30 5.42
CA ILE A 240 -18.64 11.80 4.67
C ILE A 240 -17.70 12.55 5.60
N PHE A 241 -18.21 13.47 6.39
CA PHE A 241 -17.40 14.25 7.33
C PHE A 241 -16.67 13.35 8.35
N PHE A 242 -17.40 12.43 8.98
CA PHE A 242 -16.78 11.52 9.96
C PHE A 242 -15.80 10.54 9.35
N VAL A 243 -16.03 10.04 8.14
CA VAL A 243 -15.09 9.17 7.44
C VAL A 243 -13.78 9.89 7.15
N ILE A 244 -13.83 11.14 6.69
CA ILE A 244 -12.63 11.95 6.44
C ILE A 244 -11.77 12.09 7.70
N ILE A 245 -12.40 12.30 8.86
CA ILE A 245 -11.67 12.50 10.12
C ILE A 245 -11.30 11.14 10.76
N SER A 246 -12.15 10.13 10.74
CA SER A 246 -11.90 8.86 11.43
C SER A 246 -10.85 8.00 10.72
N TYR A 247 -10.80 8.04 9.37
CA TYR A 247 -9.85 7.23 8.64
C TYR A 247 -8.41 7.70 8.89
N GLY A 248 -7.56 6.76 9.31
CA GLY A 248 -6.14 7.00 9.62
C GLY A 248 -5.86 7.49 11.05
N CYS A 249 -6.84 7.54 11.97
CA CYS A 249 -6.56 7.64 13.40
C CYS A 249 -5.81 6.36 13.88
N LYS A 250 -5.12 6.44 15.03
CA LYS A 250 -4.28 5.33 15.52
C LYS A 250 -5.12 4.18 16.13
N VAL A 251 -6.23 3.84 15.47
CA VAL A 251 -7.04 2.64 15.74
C VAL A 251 -7.14 1.81 14.45
N PRO A 252 -7.40 0.50 14.53
CA PRO A 252 -7.68 -0.29 13.35
C PRO A 252 -8.91 0.25 12.62
N ALA A 253 -8.72 0.81 11.42
CA ALA A 253 -9.76 1.50 10.67
C ALA A 253 -9.77 1.02 9.21
N GLY A 254 -10.92 0.55 8.72
CA GLY A 254 -11.17 0.28 7.31
C GLY A 254 -12.07 1.37 6.71
N ILE A 255 -11.97 1.58 5.40
CA ILE A 255 -12.76 2.61 4.68
C ILE A 255 -13.87 2.00 3.80
N PHE A 256 -13.87 0.68 3.58
CA PHE A 256 -14.79 0.00 2.66
C PHE A 256 -16.26 0.15 3.07
N VAL A 257 -16.64 -0.41 4.21
CA VAL A 257 -18.02 -0.37 4.71
C VAL A 257 -18.52 1.07 4.89
N PRO A 258 -17.78 2.00 5.51
CA PRO A 258 -18.21 3.39 5.57
C PRO A 258 -18.49 4.01 4.21
N SER A 259 -17.66 3.74 3.20
CA SER A 259 -17.89 4.25 1.85
C SER A 259 -19.11 3.63 1.19
N MET A 260 -19.31 2.31 1.34
CA MET A 260 -20.52 1.64 0.85
C MET A 260 -21.79 2.19 1.51
N ALA A 261 -21.77 2.43 2.82
CA ALA A 261 -22.91 2.98 3.56
C ALA A 261 -23.25 4.43 3.12
N ILE A 262 -22.25 5.24 2.78
CA ILE A 262 -22.43 6.58 2.19
C ILE A 262 -23.10 6.45 0.83
N GLY A 263 -22.56 5.59 -0.05
CA GLY A 263 -23.13 5.37 -1.37
C GLY A 263 -24.52 4.78 -1.33
N ALA A 264 -24.80 3.86 -0.40
CA ALA A 264 -26.15 3.30 -0.19
C ALA A 264 -27.17 4.35 0.25
N SER A 265 -26.82 5.23 1.18
CA SER A 265 -27.70 6.31 1.66
C SER A 265 -28.03 7.29 0.53
N PHE A 266 -27.04 7.68 -0.26
CA PHE A 266 -27.26 8.54 -1.43
C PHE A 266 -28.07 7.82 -2.51
N GLY A 267 -27.71 6.59 -2.86
CA GLY A 267 -28.40 5.81 -3.88
C GLY A 267 -29.86 5.57 -3.52
N ARG A 268 -30.18 5.20 -2.26
CA ARG A 268 -31.55 5.07 -1.80
C ARG A 268 -32.35 6.35 -1.93
N SER A 269 -31.74 7.51 -1.61
CA SER A 269 -32.36 8.82 -1.79
C SER A 269 -32.73 9.08 -3.24
N VAL A 270 -31.80 8.79 -4.17
CA VAL A 270 -32.05 8.93 -5.62
C VAL A 270 -33.15 7.96 -6.05
N GLY A 271 -33.12 6.70 -5.62
CA GLY A 271 -34.15 5.71 -5.93
C GLY A 271 -35.56 6.13 -5.50
N ILE A 272 -35.71 6.68 -4.29
CA ILE A 272 -36.99 7.21 -3.80
C ILE A 272 -37.46 8.40 -4.64
N ILE A 273 -36.55 9.29 -5.06
CA ILE A 273 -36.88 10.44 -5.92
C ILE A 273 -37.34 9.96 -7.30
N VAL A 274 -36.63 8.98 -7.91
CA VAL A 274 -36.99 8.42 -9.22
C VAL A 274 -38.33 7.72 -9.15
N GLN A 275 -38.60 6.96 -8.09
CA GLN A 275 -39.89 6.33 -7.84
C GLN A 275 -41.02 7.37 -7.72
N ALA A 276 -40.79 8.45 -6.97
CA ALA A 276 -41.76 9.53 -6.83
C ALA A 276 -42.02 10.26 -8.17
N LEU A 277 -40.97 10.41 -9.00
CA LEU A 277 -41.08 11.02 -10.32
C LEU A 277 -41.91 10.16 -11.28
N HIS A 278 -41.71 8.84 -11.24
CA HIS A 278 -42.52 7.89 -12.01
C HIS A 278 -44.00 7.93 -11.59
N GLU A 279 -44.29 7.90 -10.30
CA GLU A 279 -45.67 7.94 -9.77
C GLU A 279 -46.37 9.27 -10.08
N ALA A 280 -45.63 10.40 -10.14
CA ALA A 280 -46.18 11.69 -10.51
C ALA A 280 -46.53 11.81 -12.01
N ASN A 281 -45.79 11.08 -12.87
CA ASN A 281 -45.92 11.14 -14.33
C ASN A 281 -45.96 9.76 -15.00
N PRO A 282 -46.93 8.90 -14.70
CA PRO A 282 -46.91 7.51 -15.20
C PRO A 282 -47.10 7.38 -16.70
N GLN A 283 -47.70 8.38 -17.35
CA GLN A 283 -47.95 8.38 -18.80
C GLN A 283 -46.83 9.03 -19.62
N SER A 284 -45.73 9.45 -18.99
CA SER A 284 -44.59 10.03 -19.71
C SER A 284 -43.95 9.02 -20.66
N PRO A 285 -43.60 9.38 -21.91
CA PRO A 285 -42.87 8.52 -22.83
C PRO A 285 -41.57 7.96 -22.27
N PHE A 286 -41.00 8.68 -21.30
CA PHE A 286 -39.76 8.28 -20.60
C PHE A 286 -39.94 6.98 -19.79
N PHE A 287 -41.13 6.76 -19.23
CA PHE A 287 -41.47 5.58 -18.43
C PHE A 287 -42.31 4.53 -19.20
N ALA A 288 -42.34 4.60 -20.53
CA ALA A 288 -43.16 3.72 -21.38
C ALA A 288 -42.80 2.23 -21.21
N ALA A 289 -41.61 1.91 -20.70
CA ALA A 289 -41.22 0.52 -20.45
C ALA A 289 -41.80 -0.07 -19.15
N CYS A 290 -42.43 0.76 -18.29
CA CYS A 290 -43.04 0.33 -17.04
C CYS A 290 -44.47 -0.19 -17.27
N LEU A 291 -44.80 -1.34 -16.71
CA LEU A 291 -46.15 -1.88 -16.73
C LEU A 291 -47.02 -1.16 -15.68
N PRO A 292 -48.30 -0.87 -15.98
CA PRO A 292 -49.14 -0.06 -15.11
C PRO A 292 -49.42 -0.66 -13.72
N ASP A 293 -49.46 -2.01 -13.66
CA ASP A 293 -49.89 -2.74 -12.46
C ASP A 293 -48.77 -3.31 -11.60
N VAL A 294 -47.50 -3.02 -11.95
CA VAL A 294 -46.32 -3.54 -11.24
C VAL A 294 -45.40 -2.39 -10.86
N PRO A 295 -44.94 -2.30 -9.59
CA PRO A 295 -43.94 -1.33 -9.22
C PRO A 295 -42.70 -1.50 -10.10
N CYS A 296 -42.38 -0.48 -10.89
CA CYS A 296 -41.33 -0.54 -11.91
C CYS A 296 -39.94 -0.26 -11.33
N ILE A 297 -39.87 0.63 -10.36
CA ILE A 297 -38.62 1.14 -9.79
C ILE A 297 -38.44 0.63 -8.37
N THR A 298 -37.28 0.00 -8.11
CA THR A 298 -36.89 -0.52 -6.80
C THR A 298 -35.81 0.36 -6.18
N PRO A 299 -36.10 1.18 -5.16
CA PRO A 299 -35.09 2.05 -4.54
C PRO A 299 -33.92 1.30 -3.90
N GLY A 300 -34.09 0.00 -3.53
CA GLY A 300 -33.02 -0.85 -3.01
C GLY A 300 -31.89 -1.06 -3.99
N THR A 301 -32.22 -1.22 -5.28
CA THR A 301 -31.19 -1.41 -6.33
C THR A 301 -30.34 -0.17 -6.55
N TYR A 302 -30.93 1.02 -6.41
CA TYR A 302 -30.20 2.29 -6.45
C TYR A 302 -29.24 2.43 -5.26
N ALA A 303 -29.64 1.97 -4.06
CA ALA A 303 -28.75 1.92 -2.90
C ALA A 303 -27.57 0.98 -3.13
N PHE A 304 -27.81 -0.18 -3.68
CA PHE A 304 -26.79 -1.16 -4.05
C PHE A 304 -25.80 -0.61 -5.07
N LEU A 305 -26.28 0.01 -6.15
CA LEU A 305 -25.43 0.64 -7.17
C LEU A 305 -24.67 1.84 -6.63
N GLY A 306 -25.28 2.64 -5.75
CA GLY A 306 -24.63 3.74 -5.06
C GLY A 306 -23.49 3.28 -4.15
N ALA A 307 -23.67 2.17 -3.44
CA ALA A 307 -22.62 1.56 -2.62
C ALA A 307 -21.42 1.11 -3.46
N ALA A 308 -21.68 0.47 -4.61
CA ALA A 308 -20.65 0.10 -5.58
C ALA A 308 -19.89 1.33 -6.12
N ALA A 309 -20.61 2.39 -6.47
CA ALA A 309 -20.04 3.64 -6.94
C ALA A 309 -19.09 4.27 -5.90
N ALA A 310 -19.53 4.43 -4.66
CA ALA A 310 -18.72 5.06 -3.63
C ALA A 310 -17.49 4.23 -3.27
N LEU A 311 -17.61 2.90 -3.24
CA LEU A 311 -16.48 2.01 -2.99
C LEU A 311 -15.45 2.07 -4.11
N SER A 312 -15.88 1.98 -5.37
CA SER A 312 -14.99 2.10 -6.52
C SER A 312 -14.32 3.46 -6.59
N GLY A 313 -15.04 4.55 -6.29
CA GLY A 313 -14.51 5.92 -6.31
C GLY A 313 -13.40 6.17 -5.31
N ILE A 314 -13.45 5.57 -4.12
CA ILE A 314 -12.41 5.76 -3.09
C ILE A 314 -11.21 4.83 -3.28
N MET A 315 -11.44 3.59 -3.76
CA MET A 315 -10.39 2.58 -3.89
C MET A 315 -9.76 2.53 -5.27
N HIS A 316 -10.41 3.07 -6.30
CA HIS A 316 -10.01 2.98 -7.70
C HIS A 316 -9.90 1.55 -8.24
N ILE A 317 -10.63 0.60 -7.64
CA ILE A 317 -10.78 -0.77 -8.11
C ILE A 317 -12.07 -0.92 -8.91
N THR A 318 -12.04 -1.77 -9.92
CA THR A 318 -13.14 -1.90 -10.91
C THR A 318 -13.77 -3.29 -10.88
N VAL A 319 -13.10 -4.27 -11.45
CA VAL A 319 -13.66 -5.63 -11.59
C VAL A 319 -13.92 -6.28 -10.24
N SER A 320 -13.01 -6.08 -9.29
CA SER A 320 -13.13 -6.63 -7.94
C SER A 320 -14.37 -6.11 -7.22
N VAL A 321 -14.71 -4.82 -7.37
CA VAL A 321 -15.92 -4.24 -6.75
C VAL A 321 -17.17 -4.87 -7.33
N VAL A 322 -17.27 -5.00 -8.66
CA VAL A 322 -18.43 -5.61 -9.31
C VAL A 322 -18.64 -7.03 -8.79
N VAL A 323 -17.57 -7.83 -8.71
CA VAL A 323 -17.65 -9.22 -8.25
C VAL A 323 -17.97 -9.32 -6.75
N ILE A 324 -17.32 -8.49 -5.92
CA ILE A 324 -17.62 -8.43 -4.47
C ILE A 324 -19.09 -8.09 -4.25
N MET A 325 -19.61 -7.10 -4.97
CA MET A 325 -21.00 -6.65 -4.79
C MET A 325 -22.00 -7.74 -5.15
N PHE A 326 -21.82 -8.47 -6.26
CA PHE A 326 -22.76 -9.52 -6.60
C PHE A 326 -22.61 -10.76 -5.70
N GLU A 327 -21.40 -11.14 -5.28
CA GLU A 327 -21.21 -12.24 -4.32
C GLU A 327 -21.78 -11.89 -2.93
N LEU A 328 -21.69 -10.61 -2.55
CA LEU A 328 -22.20 -10.08 -1.27
C LEU A 328 -23.74 -10.14 -1.18
N THR A 329 -24.43 -9.95 -2.29
CA THR A 329 -25.89 -9.80 -2.36
C THR A 329 -26.62 -10.91 -3.13
N GLY A 330 -25.91 -11.65 -3.97
CA GLY A 330 -26.53 -12.63 -4.89
C GLY A 330 -27.25 -12.02 -6.10
N ALA A 331 -27.20 -10.70 -6.28
CA ALA A 331 -27.96 -9.97 -7.31
C ALA A 331 -27.31 -10.03 -8.70
N LEU A 332 -27.38 -11.18 -9.37
CA LEU A 332 -26.78 -11.41 -10.69
C LEU A 332 -27.38 -10.53 -11.80
N THR A 333 -28.66 -10.20 -11.72
CA THR A 333 -29.38 -9.39 -12.72
C THR A 333 -28.79 -7.99 -12.87
N TYR A 334 -28.16 -7.47 -11.82
CA TYR A 334 -27.60 -6.11 -11.76
C TYR A 334 -26.10 -6.02 -12.05
N ILE A 335 -25.46 -7.09 -12.55
CA ILE A 335 -24.02 -7.06 -12.90
C ILE A 335 -23.73 -5.97 -13.94
N LEU A 336 -24.51 -5.91 -15.04
CA LEU A 336 -24.30 -4.93 -16.11
C LEU A 336 -24.50 -3.48 -15.64
N PRO A 337 -25.59 -3.12 -14.92
CA PRO A 337 -25.72 -1.81 -14.29
C PRO A 337 -24.55 -1.46 -13.37
N THR A 338 -24.09 -2.39 -12.55
CA THR A 338 -22.93 -2.18 -11.66
C THR A 338 -21.66 -1.89 -12.45
N MET A 339 -21.41 -2.61 -13.55
CA MET A 339 -20.26 -2.36 -14.44
C MET A 339 -20.31 -0.95 -15.04
N ILE A 340 -21.49 -0.48 -15.48
CA ILE A 340 -21.68 0.86 -16.03
C ILE A 340 -21.37 1.92 -14.94
N VAL A 341 -21.96 1.77 -13.76
CA VAL A 341 -21.75 2.69 -12.63
C VAL A 341 -20.29 2.76 -12.24
N VAL A 342 -19.64 1.62 -12.06
CA VAL A 342 -18.21 1.53 -11.69
C VAL A 342 -17.32 2.13 -12.78
N GLY A 343 -17.62 1.87 -14.06
CA GLY A 343 -16.90 2.44 -15.19
C GLY A 343 -16.97 3.98 -15.22
N VAL A 344 -18.18 4.54 -15.05
CA VAL A 344 -18.38 5.99 -14.96
C VAL A 344 -17.66 6.56 -13.75
N THR A 345 -17.78 5.91 -12.59
CA THR A 345 -17.08 6.31 -11.35
C THR A 345 -15.57 6.40 -11.56
N LYS A 346 -15.00 5.39 -12.19
CA LYS A 346 -13.56 5.34 -12.48
C LYS A 346 -13.16 6.50 -13.39
N ALA A 347 -13.88 6.70 -14.50
CA ALA A 347 -13.62 7.78 -15.44
C ALA A 347 -13.68 9.17 -14.77
N VAL A 348 -14.70 9.41 -13.94
CA VAL A 348 -14.85 10.68 -13.22
C VAL A 348 -13.75 10.85 -12.17
N SER A 349 -13.44 9.81 -11.41
CA SER A 349 -12.43 9.89 -10.35
C SER A 349 -11.03 10.17 -10.91
N GLU A 350 -10.68 9.62 -12.08
CA GLU A 350 -9.40 9.85 -12.76
C GLU A 350 -9.21 11.29 -13.23
N LEU A 351 -10.28 12.03 -13.49
CA LEU A 351 -10.19 13.47 -13.81
C LEU A 351 -9.62 14.30 -12.65
N PHE A 352 -9.80 13.86 -11.40
CA PHE A 352 -9.35 14.56 -10.19
C PHE A 352 -8.05 14.03 -9.60
N GLY A 353 -7.46 13.03 -10.22
CA GLY A 353 -6.14 12.51 -9.86
C GLY A 353 -6.00 11.00 -9.95
N LYS A 354 -4.78 10.55 -10.07
CA LYS A 354 -4.42 9.15 -10.25
C LYS A 354 -4.36 8.40 -8.91
N GLY A 355 -4.67 7.11 -8.93
CA GLY A 355 -4.54 6.19 -7.82
C GLY A 355 -5.60 6.31 -6.72
N GLY A 356 -5.86 5.21 -6.02
CA GLY A 356 -6.80 5.11 -4.92
C GLY A 356 -6.26 5.71 -3.62
N ILE A 357 -7.10 5.68 -2.57
CA ILE A 357 -6.70 6.19 -1.24
C ILE A 357 -5.51 5.42 -0.67
N ALA A 358 -5.39 4.12 -0.95
CA ALA A 358 -4.27 3.28 -0.49
C ALA A 358 -2.95 3.74 -1.11
N ASP A 359 -2.91 3.96 -2.43
CA ASP A 359 -1.72 4.42 -3.15
C ASP A 359 -1.27 5.79 -2.63
N ARG A 360 -2.22 6.71 -2.45
CA ARG A 360 -1.95 8.05 -1.92
C ARG A 360 -1.46 8.04 -0.48
N MET A 361 -1.94 7.13 0.37
CA MET A 361 -1.49 6.97 1.74
C MET A 361 -0.08 6.35 1.81
N ILE A 362 0.25 5.41 0.92
CA ILE A 362 1.61 4.86 0.79
C ILE A 362 2.58 5.97 0.38
N TRP A 363 2.21 6.76 -0.61
CA TRP A 363 2.99 7.91 -1.05
C TRP A 363 3.17 8.97 0.06
N PHE A 364 2.08 9.34 0.76
CA PHE A 364 2.11 10.27 1.90
C PHE A 364 3.02 9.79 3.04
N SER A 365 3.09 8.49 3.25
CA SER A 365 3.95 7.86 4.23
C SER A 365 5.44 7.79 3.81
N GLY A 366 5.75 8.13 2.54
CA GLY A 366 7.11 8.17 2.00
C GLY A 366 7.71 6.78 1.71
N PHE A 367 6.88 5.76 1.57
CA PHE A 367 7.36 4.43 1.16
C PHE A 367 7.66 4.42 -0.34
N PRO A 368 8.79 3.83 -0.78
CA PRO A 368 9.10 3.65 -2.20
C PRO A 368 8.19 2.57 -2.79
N PHE A 369 7.19 2.98 -3.54
CA PHE A 369 6.22 2.11 -4.19
C PHE A 369 6.18 2.44 -5.69
N LEU A 370 6.37 1.43 -6.54
CA LEU A 370 6.20 1.51 -7.99
C LEU A 370 4.80 1.01 -8.32
N ASP A 371 3.95 1.89 -8.83
CA ASP A 371 2.60 1.52 -9.24
C ASP A 371 2.66 0.63 -10.49
N ASN A 372 1.88 -0.47 -10.47
CA ASN A 372 1.75 -1.37 -11.60
C ASN A 372 0.73 -0.88 -12.64
N LYS A 373 -0.15 0.02 -12.23
CA LYS A 373 -1.25 0.52 -13.03
C LYS A 373 -0.82 1.68 -13.95
N GLU A 374 0.36 2.25 -13.69
CA GLU A 374 0.90 3.35 -14.49
C GLU A 374 1.94 2.84 -15.50
N ASP A 375 1.70 3.14 -16.76
CA ASP A 375 2.70 3.01 -17.82
C ASP A 375 3.50 4.30 -17.87
N HIS A 376 4.76 4.21 -17.45
CA HIS A 376 5.68 5.34 -17.48
C HIS A 376 6.38 5.38 -18.84
N ASN A 377 6.17 6.44 -19.59
CA ASN A 377 6.80 6.66 -20.89
C ASN A 377 7.76 7.85 -20.77
N LEU A 378 8.83 7.67 -20.00
CA LEU A 378 9.79 8.72 -19.70
C LEU A 378 10.78 8.98 -20.86
N GLY A 379 11.01 7.96 -21.71
CA GLY A 379 11.88 8.04 -22.90
C GLY A 379 13.35 8.37 -22.59
N VAL A 380 13.80 8.20 -21.35
CA VAL A 380 15.15 8.58 -20.92
C VAL A 380 16.00 7.37 -20.53
N PRO A 381 17.31 7.42 -20.76
CA PRO A 381 18.21 6.37 -20.31
C PRO A 381 18.40 6.39 -18.80
N VAL A 382 18.65 5.23 -18.20
CA VAL A 382 18.86 5.07 -16.75
C VAL A 382 20.01 5.90 -16.20
N SER A 383 20.96 6.28 -17.04
CA SER A 383 22.08 7.16 -16.68
C SER A 383 21.66 8.51 -16.11
N HIS A 384 20.43 8.97 -16.37
CA HIS A 384 19.88 10.22 -15.83
C HIS A 384 19.36 10.08 -14.38
N ALA A 385 18.94 8.88 -14.00
CA ALA A 385 18.41 8.59 -12.67
C ALA A 385 19.45 7.92 -11.74
N MET A 386 20.58 7.43 -12.26
CA MET A 386 21.59 6.72 -11.46
C MET A 386 22.38 7.64 -10.53
N ILE A 387 22.78 7.09 -9.41
CA ILE A 387 23.77 7.68 -8.50
C ILE A 387 25.16 7.32 -9.04
N LYS A 388 25.98 8.34 -9.36
CA LYS A 388 27.32 8.17 -9.95
C LYS A 388 28.39 7.95 -8.89
N ASP A 389 28.29 8.67 -7.78
CA ASP A 389 29.24 8.57 -6.67
C ASP A 389 28.82 7.45 -5.73
N VAL A 390 29.33 6.25 -6.00
CA VAL A 390 29.00 5.04 -5.26
C VAL A 390 30.21 4.63 -4.43
N THR A 391 30.00 4.49 -3.12
CA THR A 391 30.97 3.90 -2.21
C THR A 391 31.15 2.42 -2.55
N SER A 392 32.30 2.05 -3.10
CA SER A 392 32.64 0.68 -3.47
C SER A 392 33.74 0.14 -2.58
N ILE A 393 33.80 -1.19 -2.45
CA ILE A 393 34.82 -1.90 -1.69
C ILE A 393 35.78 -2.55 -2.70
N PRO A 394 37.09 -2.26 -2.67
CA PRO A 394 38.05 -2.95 -3.50
C PRO A 394 38.21 -4.41 -3.06
N THR A 395 38.50 -5.31 -4.01
CA THR A 395 38.66 -6.74 -3.71
C THR A 395 39.76 -7.05 -2.71
N ASN A 396 40.81 -6.21 -2.68
CA ASN A 396 41.93 -6.34 -1.76
C ASN A 396 42.33 -5.00 -1.18
N GLY A 397 42.98 -5.02 -0.03
CA GLY A 397 43.64 -3.84 0.54
C GLY A 397 42.93 -3.18 1.70
N MET A 398 41.64 -3.36 1.90
CA MET A 398 40.95 -2.80 3.07
C MET A 398 41.25 -3.57 4.34
N THR A 399 41.39 -2.84 5.44
CA THR A 399 41.52 -3.41 6.79
C THR A 399 40.16 -3.62 7.43
N LEU A 400 40.10 -4.54 8.41
CA LEU A 400 38.87 -4.80 9.17
C LEU A 400 38.32 -3.53 9.81
N GLN A 401 39.18 -2.68 10.36
CA GLN A 401 38.79 -1.40 10.96
C GLN A 401 38.13 -0.45 9.95
N GLN A 402 38.62 -0.40 8.70
CA GLN A 402 37.99 0.41 7.65
C GLN A 402 36.62 -0.11 7.27
N ILE A 403 36.43 -1.43 7.19
CA ILE A 403 35.14 -2.05 6.91
C ILE A 403 34.14 -1.78 8.04
N GLU A 404 34.59 -1.81 9.30
CA GLU A 404 33.77 -1.45 10.45
C GLU A 404 33.39 0.03 10.44
N GLY A 405 34.30 0.91 10.04
CA GLY A 405 34.02 2.32 9.82
C GLY A 405 32.91 2.50 8.79
N LEU A 406 33.01 1.85 7.63
CA LEU A 406 31.96 1.88 6.60
C LEU A 406 30.60 1.34 7.12
N LEU A 407 30.63 0.32 7.96
CA LEU A 407 29.41 -0.22 8.58
C LEU A 407 28.83 0.70 9.67
N ALA A 408 29.65 1.53 10.31
CA ALA A 408 29.21 2.44 11.37
C ALA A 408 28.68 3.77 10.82
N GLU A 409 29.37 4.34 9.81
CA GLU A 409 29.10 5.69 9.31
C GLU A 409 27.92 5.74 8.33
N ASP A 410 27.64 4.67 7.57
CA ASP A 410 26.77 4.75 6.42
C ASP A 410 25.41 4.08 6.58
N ASN A 411 24.39 4.77 6.09
CA ASN A 411 23.04 4.25 5.93
C ASN A 411 22.84 3.40 4.65
N TYR A 412 23.92 2.98 3.98
CA TYR A 412 23.84 2.18 2.77
C TYR A 412 23.41 0.73 3.06
N GLN A 413 22.59 0.16 2.17
CA GLN A 413 22.06 -1.19 2.30
C GLN A 413 23.01 -2.27 1.77
N GLY A 414 24.10 -1.88 1.11
CA GLY A 414 25.14 -2.77 0.60
C GLY A 414 26.13 -2.02 -0.28
N PHE A 415 27.18 -2.73 -0.69
CA PHE A 415 28.34 -2.16 -1.35
C PHE A 415 28.69 -2.98 -2.61
N PRO A 416 28.92 -2.33 -3.77
CA PRO A 416 29.54 -2.97 -4.91
C PRO A 416 31.00 -3.33 -4.60
N ILE A 417 31.42 -4.50 -5.04
CA ILE A 417 32.82 -4.94 -4.97
C ILE A 417 33.46 -4.66 -6.31
N VAL A 418 34.56 -3.94 -6.30
CA VAL A 418 35.35 -3.60 -7.50
C VAL A 418 36.75 -4.16 -7.38
N GLU A 419 37.40 -4.41 -8.51
CA GLU A 419 38.78 -4.94 -8.53
C GLU A 419 39.72 -3.95 -7.84
N ASP A 420 39.74 -2.69 -8.29
CA ASP A 420 40.52 -1.59 -7.72
C ASP A 420 39.69 -0.30 -7.74
N GLU A 421 40.02 0.66 -6.89
CA GLU A 421 39.36 1.99 -6.88
C GLU A 421 39.51 2.77 -8.19
N HIS A 422 40.59 2.55 -8.93
CA HIS A 422 40.87 3.26 -10.19
C HIS A 422 40.24 2.60 -11.40
N SER A 423 40.33 1.28 -11.50
CA SER A 423 39.76 0.51 -12.64
C SER A 423 38.24 0.45 -12.56
N LYS A 424 37.67 0.42 -11.34
CA LYS A 424 36.25 0.24 -11.03
C LYS A 424 35.61 -0.97 -11.77
N ILE A 425 36.40 -1.98 -12.07
CA ILE A 425 35.88 -3.21 -12.68
C ILE A 425 35.00 -3.91 -11.66
N LEU A 426 33.76 -4.18 -12.03
CA LEU A 426 32.77 -4.78 -11.12
C LEU A 426 33.05 -6.27 -10.95
N VAL A 427 33.26 -6.70 -9.72
CA VAL A 427 33.47 -8.11 -9.35
C VAL A 427 32.20 -8.72 -8.71
N GLY A 428 31.44 -7.91 -7.99
CA GLY A 428 30.24 -8.41 -7.33
C GLY A 428 29.53 -7.36 -6.46
N TYR A 429 28.65 -7.84 -5.61
CA TYR A 429 27.90 -7.00 -4.66
C TYR A 429 27.78 -7.72 -3.32
N ILE A 430 27.90 -6.98 -2.22
CA ILE A 430 27.68 -7.51 -0.88
C ILE A 430 26.63 -6.67 -0.15
N GLY A 431 25.63 -7.32 0.44
CA GLY A 431 24.64 -6.63 1.27
C GLY A 431 25.25 -6.25 2.63
N ARG A 432 24.78 -5.15 3.22
CA ARG A 432 25.25 -4.68 4.54
C ARG A 432 25.03 -5.72 5.63
N THR A 433 23.88 -6.39 5.61
CA THR A 433 23.53 -7.43 6.60
C THR A 433 24.46 -8.62 6.49
N GLU A 434 24.76 -9.03 5.26
CA GLU A 434 25.68 -10.13 4.96
C GLU A 434 27.12 -9.78 5.36
N LEU A 435 27.54 -8.53 5.08
CA LEU A 435 28.87 -8.05 5.47
C LEU A 435 29.02 -7.96 6.99
N ARG A 436 28.01 -7.41 7.69
CA ARG A 436 27.99 -7.35 9.16
C ARG A 436 28.05 -8.72 9.78
N TYR A 437 27.22 -9.65 9.28
CA TYR A 437 27.24 -11.03 9.75
C TYR A 437 28.60 -11.71 9.53
N ALA A 438 29.22 -11.49 8.36
CA ALA A 438 30.54 -12.05 8.04
C ALA A 438 31.64 -11.52 8.98
N VAL A 439 31.61 -10.21 9.27
CA VAL A 439 32.54 -9.56 10.22
C VAL A 439 32.32 -10.10 11.64
N ASP A 440 31.09 -10.13 12.12
CA ASP A 440 30.76 -10.62 13.47
C ASP A 440 31.14 -12.10 13.63
N ARG A 441 30.90 -12.92 12.60
CA ARG A 441 31.30 -14.32 12.59
C ARG A 441 32.83 -14.49 12.63
N ALA A 442 33.56 -13.72 11.81
CA ALA A 442 35.01 -13.78 11.79
C ALA A 442 35.60 -13.39 13.15
N LYS A 443 35.02 -12.41 13.85
CA LYS A 443 35.42 -12.01 15.20
C LYS A 443 35.15 -13.09 16.27
N ARG A 444 34.07 -13.84 16.13
CA ARG A 444 33.75 -14.95 17.07
C ARG A 444 34.68 -16.17 16.86
N GLU A 445 35.06 -16.44 15.61
CA GLU A 445 35.88 -17.62 15.29
C GLU A 445 37.37 -17.39 15.58
N ARG A 446 37.86 -16.15 15.54
CA ARG A 446 39.29 -15.81 15.73
C ARG A 446 39.47 -14.48 16.44
N THR A 447 40.48 -14.36 17.26
CA THR A 447 40.96 -13.08 17.80
C THR A 447 41.65 -12.32 16.66
N LEU A 448 40.95 -11.38 16.06
CA LEU A 448 41.41 -10.64 14.88
C LEU A 448 42.03 -9.30 15.29
N SER A 449 43.13 -8.94 14.63
CA SER A 449 43.70 -7.60 14.74
C SER A 449 42.83 -6.63 13.93
N PRO A 450 42.58 -5.39 14.43
CA PRO A 450 41.89 -4.33 13.65
C PRO A 450 42.56 -4.03 12.30
N GLN A 451 43.85 -4.31 12.17
CA GLN A 451 44.66 -4.13 10.96
C GLN A 451 44.64 -5.36 10.03
N ALA A 452 43.83 -6.40 10.33
CA ALA A 452 43.72 -7.58 9.48
C ALA A 452 43.23 -7.21 8.08
N LYS A 453 43.94 -7.68 7.06
CA LYS A 453 43.59 -7.40 5.67
C LYS A 453 42.43 -8.28 5.23
N CYS A 454 41.43 -7.67 4.60
CA CYS A 454 40.24 -8.35 4.10
C CYS A 454 40.33 -8.53 2.58
N THR A 455 39.88 -9.69 2.07
CA THR A 455 39.75 -9.97 0.63
C THR A 455 38.33 -10.39 0.29
N PHE A 456 37.86 -9.92 -0.85
CA PHE A 456 36.53 -10.22 -1.42
C PHE A 456 36.66 -10.95 -2.77
N ALA A 457 37.88 -11.18 -3.26
CA ALA A 457 38.11 -11.89 -4.51
C ALA A 457 37.70 -13.36 -4.41
N PRO A 458 37.02 -13.94 -5.41
CA PRO A 458 36.83 -15.37 -5.49
C PRO A 458 38.20 -16.06 -5.48
N PRO A 459 38.34 -17.27 -4.88
CA PRO A 459 39.57 -17.99 -4.95
C PRO A 459 39.95 -18.22 -6.42
N PRO A 460 41.23 -18.05 -6.81
CA PRO A 460 41.66 -18.33 -8.17
C PRO A 460 41.20 -19.73 -8.52
N SER A 461 40.44 -19.87 -9.61
CA SER A 461 40.08 -21.17 -10.16
C SER A 461 41.39 -21.90 -10.42
N ALA A 462 41.59 -23.03 -9.74
CA ALA A 462 42.72 -23.88 -10.03
C ALA A 462 42.67 -24.22 -11.52
N ASP A 463 43.63 -23.68 -12.26
CA ASP A 463 43.75 -23.93 -13.70
C ASP A 463 43.78 -25.45 -13.90
N VAL A 464 42.72 -25.97 -14.49
CA VAL A 464 42.71 -27.32 -15.06
C VAL A 464 43.49 -27.25 -16.39
N THR A 465 44.81 -27.15 -16.26
CA THR A 465 45.72 -27.46 -17.34
C THR A 465 46.31 -28.85 -17.12
N THR A 466 45.59 -29.84 -17.59
CA THR A 466 46.21 -31.07 -18.08
C THR A 466 45.40 -31.64 -19.23
N PRO A 467 45.95 -31.68 -20.46
CA PRO A 467 45.38 -32.43 -21.57
C PRO A 467 45.76 -33.89 -21.41
N GLY A 468 44.85 -34.68 -20.83
CA GLY A 468 44.97 -36.14 -20.75
C GLY A 468 43.68 -36.78 -21.24
N THR A 469 43.78 -37.28 -22.47
CA THR A 469 42.87 -38.25 -23.05
C THR A 469 42.51 -39.36 -22.03
N ASP A 470 41.24 -39.48 -21.68
CA ASP A 470 40.63 -40.77 -21.42
C ASP A 470 39.12 -40.74 -21.55
N ILE A 471 38.62 -41.64 -22.31
CA ILE A 471 37.24 -41.96 -22.67
C ILE A 471 36.49 -42.37 -21.40
N ILE A 472 35.44 -41.64 -21.04
CA ILE A 472 34.57 -42.01 -19.91
C ILE A 472 33.22 -42.47 -20.41
N THR A 473 32.93 -43.72 -20.19
CA THR A 473 31.62 -44.36 -20.22
C THR A 473 30.69 -43.76 -19.14
N PRO A 474 29.38 -43.56 -19.43
CA PRO A 474 28.46 -43.03 -18.44
C PRO A 474 28.01 -44.12 -17.45
N GLY A 475 28.54 -44.09 -16.24
CA GLY A 475 28.09 -44.88 -15.11
C GLY A 475 27.12 -44.14 -14.23
N LEU A 476 25.97 -44.74 -13.98
CA LEU A 476 24.97 -44.34 -12.99
C LEU A 476 25.65 -44.13 -11.62
N ALA A 477 25.68 -42.91 -11.15
CA ALA A 477 26.04 -42.60 -9.78
C ALA A 477 24.79 -42.49 -8.91
N ARG A 478 24.74 -43.40 -7.99
CA ARG A 478 23.79 -43.64 -6.91
C ARG A 478 23.68 -42.43 -6.01
N MET A 479 22.47 -42.02 -5.76
CA MET A 479 22.08 -41.09 -4.70
C MET A 479 22.27 -41.80 -3.35
N ASP A 480 23.31 -41.47 -2.60
CA ASP A 480 23.40 -41.84 -1.18
C ASP A 480 24.06 -40.74 -0.36
N SER A 481 23.32 -40.40 0.70
CA SER A 481 23.76 -39.74 1.95
C SER A 481 24.20 -38.29 1.93
N PHE A 482 23.24 -37.48 2.25
CA PHE A 482 23.39 -36.33 3.15
C PHE A 482 24.04 -36.85 4.47
N ASN A 483 25.30 -36.66 4.62
CA ASN A 483 26.05 -36.45 5.86
C ASN A 483 27.52 -36.74 5.58
N THR A 484 28.27 -35.72 5.35
CA THR A 484 29.63 -35.56 5.88
C THR A 484 30.17 -34.25 5.30
N ILE A 485 30.03 -33.18 6.05
CA ILE A 485 30.91 -32.00 5.88
C ILE A 485 32.28 -32.49 6.34
N GLY A 486 33.07 -32.95 5.38
CA GLY A 486 34.45 -33.30 5.62
C GLY A 486 35.22 -32.02 5.95
N PHE A 487 35.53 -31.84 7.20
CA PHE A 487 36.61 -30.97 7.61
C PHE A 487 37.89 -31.56 7.02
N ALA A 488 38.40 -30.98 5.94
CA ALA A 488 39.79 -31.19 5.57
C ALA A 488 40.61 -30.55 6.70
N GLU A 489 41.21 -31.43 7.53
CA GLU A 489 42.25 -31.01 8.47
C GLU A 489 43.36 -30.31 7.67
N PRO A 490 43.76 -29.08 8.03
CA PRO A 490 44.92 -28.45 7.44
C PRO A 490 46.15 -29.26 7.89
N SER A 491 46.87 -29.88 6.93
CA SER A 491 48.19 -30.44 7.15
C SER A 491 49.05 -29.42 7.90
N THR A 492 49.49 -29.82 9.09
CA THR A 492 50.37 -29.09 9.98
C THR A 492 51.76 -28.93 9.36
N THR A 493 51.96 -27.97 8.49
CA THR A 493 53.25 -27.31 8.21
C THR A 493 52.98 -26.05 7.36
N ALA A 494 52.41 -25.03 7.96
CA ALA A 494 52.52 -23.68 7.41
C ALA A 494 52.62 -22.71 8.60
N SER A 495 53.82 -22.16 8.68
CA SER A 495 54.33 -21.16 9.61
C SER A 495 53.33 -20.08 10.01
N ALA A 496 53.44 -19.60 11.22
CA ALA A 496 52.72 -18.61 12.00
C ALA A 496 52.55 -17.18 11.38
N SER A 497 52.21 -17.05 10.08
CA SER A 497 51.96 -15.76 9.42
C SER A 497 50.53 -15.59 8.88
N SER A 498 49.59 -16.56 9.14
CA SER A 498 48.24 -16.55 8.54
C SER A 498 47.18 -15.87 9.42
N SER A 499 47.52 -15.22 10.52
CA SER A 499 46.56 -14.58 11.44
C SER A 499 46.02 -13.22 10.99
N ASN A 500 46.52 -12.65 9.88
CA ASN A 500 46.17 -11.30 9.45
C ASN A 500 45.35 -11.22 8.15
N PHE A 501 44.80 -12.34 7.68
CA PHE A 501 44.06 -12.37 6.44
C PHE A 501 42.66 -12.96 6.61
N ILE A 502 41.60 -12.20 6.17
CA ILE A 502 40.21 -12.63 6.27
C ILE A 502 39.62 -12.67 4.86
N ASN A 503 39.02 -13.79 4.49
CA ASN A 503 38.38 -13.97 3.20
C ASN A 503 36.86 -13.92 3.32
N PHE A 504 36.26 -12.91 2.70
CA PHE A 504 34.81 -12.68 2.66
C PHE A 504 34.19 -13.08 1.30
N SER A 505 34.92 -13.68 0.36
CA SER A 505 34.45 -14.02 -0.98
C SER A 505 33.17 -14.86 -1.00
N ARG A 506 32.96 -15.71 0.01
CA ARG A 506 31.76 -16.55 0.16
C ARG A 506 30.45 -15.77 0.35
N TYR A 507 30.53 -14.52 0.79
CA TYR A 507 29.39 -13.66 1.07
C TYR A 507 29.11 -12.65 -0.07
N VAL A 508 29.99 -12.62 -1.08
CA VAL A 508 29.85 -11.76 -2.25
C VAL A 508 28.93 -12.39 -3.27
N ASP A 509 27.91 -11.67 -3.71
CA ASP A 509 27.12 -12.03 -4.89
C ASP A 509 27.92 -11.66 -6.15
N THR A 510 28.45 -12.66 -6.84
CA THR A 510 29.28 -12.49 -8.04
C THR A 510 28.49 -12.23 -9.31
N THR A 511 27.16 -12.36 -9.25
CA THR A 511 26.26 -12.13 -10.39
C THR A 511 25.11 -11.18 -9.98
N PRO A 512 25.43 -9.95 -9.53
CA PRO A 512 24.41 -8.98 -9.19
C PRO A 512 23.61 -8.60 -10.43
N VAL A 513 22.37 -8.12 -10.23
CA VAL A 513 21.60 -7.58 -11.35
C VAL A 513 22.25 -6.30 -11.83
N SER A 514 22.73 -6.31 -13.07
CA SER A 514 23.35 -5.15 -13.71
C SER A 514 22.57 -4.71 -14.95
N ALA A 515 22.75 -3.46 -15.34
CA ALA A 515 22.12 -2.86 -16.51
C ALA A 515 23.08 -1.89 -17.21
N HIS A 516 22.90 -1.75 -18.53
CA HIS A 516 23.67 -0.83 -19.34
C HIS A 516 23.19 0.63 -19.14
N PRO A 517 24.07 1.66 -19.11
CA PRO A 517 23.69 3.06 -18.88
C PRO A 517 22.66 3.63 -19.86
N ARG A 518 22.60 3.09 -21.08
CA ARG A 518 21.66 3.51 -22.14
C ARG A 518 20.32 2.77 -22.09
N LEU A 519 20.14 1.82 -21.15
CA LEU A 519 18.87 1.11 -21.03
C LEU A 519 17.77 2.13 -20.64
N PRO A 520 16.57 2.07 -21.26
CA PRO A 520 15.46 2.94 -20.86
C PRO A 520 15.10 2.78 -19.39
N LEU A 521 14.82 3.89 -18.73
CA LEU A 521 14.49 3.90 -17.29
C LEU A 521 13.25 3.06 -16.99
N GLU A 522 12.27 3.04 -17.90
CA GLU A 522 11.06 2.21 -17.80
C GLU A 522 11.38 0.72 -17.68
N THR A 523 12.34 0.25 -18.51
CA THR A 523 12.79 -1.15 -18.45
C THR A 523 13.44 -1.48 -17.12
N VAL A 524 14.20 -0.55 -16.55
CA VAL A 524 14.81 -0.72 -15.22
C VAL A 524 13.73 -0.73 -14.13
N MET A 525 12.71 0.13 -14.23
CA MET A 525 11.56 0.11 -13.32
C MET A 525 10.80 -1.22 -13.42
N GLU A 526 10.67 -1.77 -14.62
CA GLU A 526 10.05 -3.08 -14.83
C GLU A 526 10.87 -4.23 -14.22
N LEU A 527 12.20 -4.17 -14.27
CA LEU A 527 13.08 -5.11 -13.57
C LEU A 527 12.87 -5.04 -12.05
N PHE A 528 12.74 -3.83 -11.48
CA PHE A 528 12.40 -3.68 -10.06
C PHE A 528 11.03 -4.28 -9.71
N ARG A 529 10.03 -4.12 -10.57
CA ARG A 529 8.68 -4.68 -10.36
C ARG A 529 8.70 -6.21 -10.43
N LYS A 530 9.24 -6.79 -11.51
CA LYS A 530 9.15 -8.23 -11.80
C LYS A 530 10.13 -9.07 -10.97
N ILE A 531 11.38 -8.66 -10.88
CA ILE A 531 12.43 -9.40 -10.16
C ILE A 531 12.49 -8.98 -8.69
N GLY A 532 12.29 -7.69 -8.40
CA GLY A 532 12.33 -7.11 -7.06
C GLY A 532 13.73 -7.06 -6.44
N PRO A 533 14.80 -6.73 -7.21
CA PRO A 533 16.11 -6.53 -6.62
C PRO A 533 16.08 -5.29 -5.70
N ARG A 534 16.99 -5.21 -4.74
CA ARG A 534 17.12 -4.02 -3.88
C ARG A 534 17.84 -2.87 -4.59
N VAL A 535 18.77 -3.23 -5.47
CA VAL A 535 19.62 -2.32 -6.25
C VAL A 535 19.91 -2.95 -7.60
N ILE A 536 20.05 -2.11 -8.63
CA ILE A 536 20.55 -2.50 -9.94
C ILE A 536 21.85 -1.72 -10.16
N LEU A 537 22.92 -2.44 -10.47
CA LEU A 537 24.23 -1.85 -10.75
C LEU A 537 24.27 -1.41 -12.21
N ILE A 538 24.79 -0.21 -12.45
CA ILE A 538 24.95 0.28 -13.82
C ILE A 538 26.40 0.10 -14.22
N GLU A 539 26.60 -0.74 -15.24
CA GLU A 539 27.94 -1.08 -15.73
C GLU A 539 28.08 -0.80 -17.23
N TYR A 540 29.30 -0.44 -17.61
CA TYR A 540 29.69 -0.25 -19.01
C TYR A 540 31.04 -0.91 -19.24
N HIS A 541 31.10 -1.90 -20.15
CA HIS A 541 32.30 -2.71 -20.39
C HIS A 541 32.95 -3.29 -19.12
N GLY A 542 32.11 -3.81 -18.21
CA GLY A 542 32.56 -4.37 -16.93
C GLY A 542 32.93 -3.33 -15.87
N LYS A 543 32.91 -2.02 -16.18
CA LYS A 543 33.19 -0.95 -15.22
C LYS A 543 31.92 -0.47 -14.53
N LEU A 544 31.96 -0.33 -13.23
CA LEU A 544 30.89 0.27 -12.44
C LEU A 544 30.77 1.76 -12.75
N MET A 545 29.65 2.17 -13.34
CA MET A 545 29.32 3.57 -13.64
C MET A 545 28.44 4.21 -12.56
N GLY A 546 27.67 3.40 -11.85
CA GLY A 546 26.75 3.87 -10.82
C GLY A 546 25.83 2.77 -10.33
N LEU A 547 24.84 3.15 -9.54
CA LEU A 547 23.77 2.27 -9.11
C LEU A 547 22.43 3.00 -9.14
N VAL A 548 21.35 2.23 -9.21
CA VAL A 548 19.97 2.73 -9.15
C VAL A 548 19.18 1.93 -8.12
N THR A 549 18.37 2.64 -7.36
CA THR A 549 17.37 2.07 -6.45
C THR A 549 15.96 2.50 -6.88
N VAL A 550 14.93 1.83 -6.34
CA VAL A 550 13.53 2.25 -6.54
C VAL A 550 13.30 3.72 -6.17
N LYS A 551 13.96 4.20 -5.11
CA LYS A 551 13.84 5.62 -4.69
C LYS A 551 14.38 6.60 -5.73
N ASP A 552 15.43 6.22 -6.43
CA ASP A 552 16.05 7.09 -7.45
C ASP A 552 15.17 7.16 -8.69
N CYS A 553 14.58 6.05 -9.11
CA CYS A 553 13.59 6.01 -10.18
C CYS A 553 12.40 6.91 -9.86
N LEU A 554 11.81 6.77 -8.67
CA LEU A 554 10.67 7.57 -8.24
C LEU A 554 11.03 9.06 -8.11
N LYS A 555 12.20 9.38 -7.55
CA LYS A 555 12.67 10.78 -7.46
C LYS A 555 12.80 11.42 -8.84
N TYR A 556 13.29 10.66 -9.83
CA TYR A 556 13.39 11.15 -11.19
C TYR A 556 12.01 11.33 -11.83
N GLN A 557 11.11 10.38 -11.67
CA GLN A 557 9.73 10.45 -12.15
C GLN A 557 9.02 11.71 -11.61
N PHE A 558 9.03 11.93 -10.31
CA PHE A 558 8.41 13.12 -9.71
C PHE A 558 9.03 14.42 -10.19
N LYS A 559 10.32 14.42 -10.48
CA LYS A 559 10.98 15.60 -11.06
C LYS A 559 10.47 15.91 -12.47
N VAL A 560 10.25 14.89 -13.30
CA VAL A 560 9.71 15.04 -14.65
C VAL A 560 8.25 15.49 -14.60
N GLU A 561 7.42 14.84 -13.80
CA GLU A 561 6.01 15.22 -13.60
C GLU A 561 5.86 16.67 -13.14
N ALA A 562 6.67 17.10 -12.18
CA ALA A 562 6.66 18.50 -11.72
C ALA A 562 7.09 19.49 -12.81
N MET A 563 8.01 19.11 -13.70
CA MET A 563 8.39 19.93 -14.84
C MET A 563 7.29 20.03 -15.90
N GLU A 564 6.58 18.94 -16.15
CA GLU A 564 5.44 18.88 -17.09
C GLU A 564 4.26 19.72 -16.57
N GLU A 565 3.96 19.65 -15.27
CA GLU A 565 2.92 20.49 -14.65
C GLU A 565 3.23 21.99 -14.79
N VAL A 566 4.49 22.37 -14.57
CA VAL A 566 4.93 23.76 -14.75
C VAL A 566 4.83 24.19 -16.22
N ALA A 567 5.20 23.32 -17.16
CA ALA A 567 5.11 23.60 -18.59
C ALA A 567 3.67 23.75 -19.06
N ASN A 568 2.76 22.88 -18.60
CA ASN A 568 1.35 22.94 -18.93
C ASN A 568 0.66 24.16 -18.32
N ASN A 569 0.97 24.53 -17.08
CA ASN A 569 0.44 25.73 -16.44
C ASN A 569 0.97 27.03 -17.08
N GLY A 570 2.17 26.99 -17.65
CA GLY A 570 2.74 28.12 -18.40
C GLY A 570 2.05 28.39 -19.74
N GLN A 571 1.48 27.39 -20.39
CA GLN A 571 0.74 27.54 -21.65
C GLN A 571 -0.72 28.00 -21.47
N HIS A 572 -1.31 27.81 -20.27
CA HIS A 572 -2.69 28.20 -19.97
C HIS A 572 -2.84 29.62 -19.38
N SER A 573 -1.76 30.36 -19.17
CA SER A 573 -1.84 31.76 -18.67
C SER A 573 -2.34 32.78 -19.71
N GLY A 574 -2.81 32.34 -20.89
CA GLY A 574 -3.37 33.17 -21.94
C GLY A 574 -4.90 33.30 -21.96
N HIS A 575 -5.67 32.38 -21.36
CA HIS A 575 -7.14 32.51 -21.33
C HIS A 575 -7.70 31.65 -20.18
N GLY A 576 -8.29 32.29 -19.15
CA GLY A 576 -9.17 31.59 -18.23
C GLY A 576 -9.04 31.98 -16.76
N GLN A 577 -9.63 33.08 -16.37
CA GLN A 577 -10.05 33.43 -15.02
C GLN A 577 -11.09 32.40 -14.51
N GLY A 578 -10.66 31.26 -13.98
CA GLY A 578 -11.61 30.25 -13.45
C GLY A 578 -11.12 29.50 -12.21
N ASN A 579 -9.85 29.19 -12.13
CA ASN A 579 -9.33 28.27 -11.08
C ASN A 579 -8.78 28.98 -9.81
N GLY A 580 -8.65 30.29 -9.82
CA GLY A 580 -8.15 31.04 -8.66
C GLY A 580 -9.15 31.16 -7.49
N ALA A 581 -10.44 31.08 -7.76
CA ALA A 581 -11.48 31.25 -6.74
C ALA A 581 -11.63 29.96 -5.87
N GLU A 582 -11.45 28.81 -6.46
CA GLU A 582 -11.60 27.51 -5.76
C GLU A 582 -10.40 27.22 -4.85
N GLN A 583 -9.19 27.54 -5.30
CA GLN A 583 -7.99 27.46 -4.46
C GLN A 583 -8.04 28.47 -3.28
N GLN A 584 -8.55 29.66 -3.50
CA GLN A 584 -8.70 30.68 -2.46
C GLN A 584 -9.78 30.32 -1.43
N GLY A 585 -10.86 29.65 -1.82
CA GLY A 585 -11.89 29.13 -0.92
C GLY A 585 -11.36 28.02 -0.02
N ASP A 586 -10.60 27.09 -0.60
CA ASP A 586 -9.99 25.96 0.11
C ASP A 586 -8.91 26.44 1.12
N GLU A 587 -8.12 27.45 0.77
CA GLU A 587 -7.12 28.05 1.68
C GLU A 587 -7.77 28.77 2.85
N ARG A 588 -8.85 29.51 2.63
CA ARG A 588 -9.60 30.21 3.71
C ARG A 588 -10.22 29.23 4.70
N LEU A 589 -10.82 28.15 4.22
CA LEU A 589 -11.38 27.12 5.10
C LEU A 589 -10.29 26.40 5.90
N TRP A 590 -9.14 26.14 5.29
CA TRP A 590 -7.98 25.56 5.95
C TRP A 590 -7.39 26.48 7.02
N GLU A 591 -7.26 27.77 6.75
CA GLU A 591 -6.85 28.79 7.73
C GLU A 591 -7.83 28.89 8.90
N LEU A 592 -9.14 28.81 8.63
CA LEU A 592 -10.16 28.80 9.66
C LEU A 592 -10.02 27.57 10.57
N MET A 593 -9.83 26.40 9.99
CA MET A 593 -9.58 25.16 10.76
C MET A 593 -8.29 25.26 11.60
N GLN A 594 -7.22 25.85 11.08
CA GLN A 594 -5.98 26.07 11.84
C GLN A 594 -6.19 27.06 13.00
N ARG A 595 -6.98 28.12 12.81
CA ARG A 595 -7.33 29.07 13.88
C ARG A 595 -8.15 28.40 14.97
N VAL A 596 -9.14 27.59 14.62
CA VAL A 596 -9.95 26.84 15.58
C VAL A 596 -9.09 25.84 16.34
N ALA A 597 -8.19 25.13 15.67
CA ALA A 597 -7.28 24.19 16.30
C ALA A 597 -6.28 24.89 17.23
N GLY A 598 -5.76 26.05 16.84
CA GLY A 598 -4.93 26.91 17.70
C GLY A 598 -5.68 27.36 18.95
N TRP A 599 -6.92 27.82 18.79
CA TRP A 599 -7.79 28.23 19.90
C TRP A 599 -8.11 27.07 20.86
N VAL A 600 -8.40 25.89 20.34
CA VAL A 600 -8.63 24.67 21.16
C VAL A 600 -7.35 24.28 21.91
N SER A 601 -6.20 24.32 21.25
CA SER A 601 -4.90 24.04 21.87
C SER A 601 -4.57 25.00 23.01
N ASP A 602 -4.85 26.30 22.84
CA ASP A 602 -4.66 27.29 23.89
C ASP A 602 -5.61 27.09 25.08
N LYS A 603 -6.88 26.74 24.80
CA LYS A 603 -7.84 26.45 25.88
C LYS A 603 -7.49 25.19 26.66
N VAL A 604 -7.01 24.13 25.99
CA VAL A 604 -6.54 22.91 26.61
C VAL A 604 -5.27 23.16 27.44
N SER A 605 -4.37 24.00 26.96
CA SER A 605 -3.17 24.42 27.70
C SER A 605 -3.50 25.19 28.98
N ILE A 606 -4.52 26.05 28.93
CA ILE A 606 -5.02 26.81 30.12
C ILE A 606 -5.70 25.85 31.10
N ALA A 607 -6.48 24.87 30.63
CA ALA A 607 -7.17 23.91 31.48
C ALA A 607 -6.24 22.89 32.15
N SER A 608 -5.07 22.63 31.55
CA SER A 608 -4.05 21.70 32.06
C SER A 608 -3.01 22.30 33.02
N GLY A 609 -3.21 23.54 33.47
CA GLY A 609 -2.38 24.17 34.49
C GLY A 609 -0.91 24.40 34.08
N GLY A 610 -0.65 24.74 32.85
CA GLY A 610 0.67 25.28 32.42
C GLY A 610 1.82 24.27 32.33
N ARG A 611 1.55 22.95 32.39
CA ARG A 611 2.62 21.93 32.29
C ARG A 611 3.00 21.55 30.84
N ILE A 612 2.33 22.10 29.86
CA ILE A 612 2.60 21.81 28.44
C ILE A 612 2.79 23.14 27.72
N ARG A 613 4.05 23.61 27.63
CA ARG A 613 4.44 24.70 26.72
C ARG A 613 4.66 24.10 25.34
N LEU A 614 3.72 24.32 24.43
CA LEU A 614 3.92 24.21 22.99
C LEU A 614 4.56 25.53 22.52
N ARG A 615 5.88 25.57 22.47
CA ARG A 615 6.60 26.71 21.92
C ARG A 615 7.52 26.27 20.80
N ASP A 616 7.37 26.99 19.68
CA ASP A 616 8.31 27.21 18.59
C ASP A 616 8.64 26.04 17.65
N SER A 617 7.87 25.98 16.57
CA SER A 617 8.44 25.86 15.21
C SER A 617 7.36 26.10 14.15
N LEU A 618 7.15 27.37 13.86
CA LEU A 618 6.26 27.85 12.77
C LEU A 618 7.03 28.05 11.46
N ASP A 619 8.12 27.33 11.24
CA ASP A 619 8.83 27.30 9.97
C ASP A 619 8.80 25.88 9.38
N LEU A 620 7.75 25.63 8.61
CA LEU A 620 7.75 24.55 7.65
C LEU A 620 8.33 25.05 6.33
N PRO A 621 9.22 24.30 5.68
CA PRO A 621 9.52 24.51 4.28
C PRO A 621 8.22 24.36 3.48
N ARG A 622 7.86 25.38 2.71
CA ARG A 622 6.69 25.42 1.80
C ARG A 622 6.70 24.34 0.70
N GLU A 623 7.70 23.45 0.71
CA GLU A 623 7.98 22.53 -0.40
C GLU A 623 7.27 21.17 -0.35
N THR A 624 6.52 20.84 0.70
CA THR A 624 5.91 19.49 0.80
C THR A 624 4.40 19.43 0.56
N LEU A 625 3.73 20.53 0.24
CA LEU A 625 2.28 20.54 -0.05
C LEU A 625 1.87 21.43 -1.24
N ALA A 626 2.81 22.05 -1.92
CA ALA A 626 2.54 22.74 -3.17
C ALA A 626 3.31 22.03 -4.29
N GLY A 627 2.65 21.16 -5.02
CA GLY A 627 2.95 21.02 -6.42
C GLY A 627 2.67 22.38 -7.07
N GLY A 628 3.72 23.09 -7.47
CA GLY A 628 3.66 24.23 -8.36
C GLY A 628 3.33 25.60 -7.78
N ALA A 629 4.35 26.44 -7.58
CA ALA A 629 4.39 27.80 -8.15
C ALA A 629 5.65 28.55 -7.69
N GLY A 630 6.51 28.88 -8.66
CA GLY A 630 7.18 30.19 -8.73
C GLY A 630 8.35 30.47 -7.80
N ALA A 631 9.53 29.96 -8.11
CA ALA A 631 10.78 30.57 -7.68
C ALA A 631 11.00 31.88 -8.43
N ARG A 632 10.82 33.02 -7.78
CA ARG A 632 11.34 34.30 -8.26
C ARG A 632 12.83 34.33 -8.07
N VAL A 633 13.55 34.44 -9.18
CA VAL A 633 14.95 34.82 -9.25
C VAL A 633 15.07 36.26 -8.74
N GLY A 634 15.78 36.44 -7.65
CA GLY A 634 16.22 37.73 -7.15
C GLY A 634 17.74 37.74 -7.03
N SER A 635 18.36 38.56 -7.84
CA SER A 635 19.80 38.82 -7.91
C SER A 635 20.32 39.58 -6.69
N GLY A 636 21.51 39.17 -6.23
CA GLY A 636 22.53 40.09 -5.75
C GLY A 636 22.55 40.44 -4.28
N THR A 637 23.51 40.04 -3.56
CA THR A 637 24.74 40.76 -3.14
C THR A 637 25.38 40.08 -1.95
N ASN A 638 26.69 39.89 -2.05
CA ASN A 638 27.64 39.47 -1.04
C ASN A 638 27.52 40.23 0.30
N ARG A 639 27.52 39.51 1.41
CA ARG A 639 28.18 39.96 2.62
C ARG A 639 28.67 38.79 3.47
N THR A 640 29.95 38.66 3.55
CA THR A 640 30.75 37.93 4.53
C THR A 640 30.50 38.40 5.97
N VAL A 641 30.20 37.46 6.89
CA VAL A 641 30.56 37.61 8.32
C VAL A 641 30.78 36.21 8.94
N ARG A 642 31.91 36.02 9.40
CA ARG A 642 32.68 35.30 10.39
C ARG A 642 31.94 34.46 11.42
N SER A 643 32.52 33.28 11.60
CA SER A 643 32.43 32.26 12.64
C SER A 643 32.22 32.73 14.08
N GLN A 644 31.44 31.99 14.85
CA GLN A 644 31.85 31.49 16.18
C GLN A 644 30.95 30.31 16.61
N GLY A 645 31.59 29.34 17.23
CA GLY A 645 31.09 28.04 17.57
C GLY A 645 30.20 27.98 18.81
N GLY A 646 29.60 26.85 19.00
CA GLY A 646 28.82 26.47 20.17
C GLY A 646 28.20 25.11 19.99
N ALA A 647 28.89 24.09 20.42
CA ALA A 647 28.36 22.73 20.58
C ALA A 647 27.21 22.71 21.58
N ARG A 648 26.15 22.02 21.29
CA ARG A 648 25.27 21.40 22.30
C ARG A 648 24.61 20.14 21.74
N ASP A 649 24.85 19.08 22.49
CA ASP A 649 24.31 17.75 22.42
C ASP A 649 22.79 17.72 22.36
N ASP A 650 22.24 17.07 21.34
CA ASP A 650 20.90 16.51 21.38
C ASP A 650 21.01 14.98 21.41
N GLN A 651 20.87 14.43 22.61
CA GLN A 651 20.66 13.01 22.86
C GLN A 651 19.31 12.59 22.24
N ILE A 652 19.39 11.85 21.16
CA ILE A 652 18.28 11.03 20.65
C ILE A 652 18.26 9.76 21.48
N LEU A 653 17.23 9.59 22.27
CA LEU A 653 16.91 8.36 23.00
C LEU A 653 16.73 7.21 22.00
N ASP A 654 17.73 6.37 22.00
CA ASP A 654 17.78 5.10 21.31
C ASP A 654 16.89 4.12 22.07
N GLY A 655 15.78 3.72 21.45
CA GLY A 655 14.95 2.65 21.93
C GLY A 655 15.67 1.32 21.70
N THR A 656 16.09 0.69 22.75
CA THR A 656 16.65 -0.66 22.76
C THR A 656 15.67 -1.64 22.07
N GLU A 657 16.01 -2.05 20.86
CA GLU A 657 15.41 -3.19 20.20
C GLU A 657 16.14 -4.47 20.64
N ASP A 658 15.41 -5.34 21.31
CA ASP A 658 15.88 -6.68 21.65
C ASP A 658 16.28 -7.41 20.36
N GLU A 659 17.56 -7.69 20.22
CA GLU A 659 18.13 -8.50 19.15
C GLU A 659 17.84 -9.99 19.43
N ASP A 660 16.76 -10.51 18.82
CA ASP A 660 16.62 -11.95 18.67
C ASP A 660 17.55 -12.43 17.55
N GLU A 661 18.57 -13.17 17.95
CA GLU A 661 19.51 -13.87 17.08
C GLU A 661 18.80 -14.97 16.26
N ASP A 662 18.29 -14.63 15.09
CA ASP A 662 17.97 -15.62 14.07
C ASP A 662 19.02 -15.55 12.96
N GLY A 663 20.01 -16.42 13.05
CA GLY A 663 21.05 -16.63 12.05
C GLY A 663 20.45 -17.02 10.69
N VAL A 664 20.64 -16.15 9.74
CA VAL A 664 20.31 -16.43 8.33
C VAL A 664 21.47 -17.22 7.72
N GLU A 665 21.35 -18.53 7.64
CA GLU A 665 22.19 -19.36 6.77
C GLU A 665 21.81 -19.12 5.31
N LEU A 666 22.74 -18.57 4.56
CA LEU A 666 22.67 -18.43 3.10
C LEU A 666 23.04 -19.79 2.46
N GLU A 667 22.05 -20.54 2.03
CA GLU A 667 22.30 -21.74 1.25
C GLU A 667 21.76 -21.59 -0.19
N ASN A 668 22.69 -21.70 -1.10
CA ASN A 668 22.71 -22.11 -2.51
C ASN A 668 21.51 -21.88 -3.42
N ARG A 669 21.82 -21.14 -4.47
CA ARG A 669 21.13 -21.13 -5.76
C ARG A 669 21.01 -22.53 -6.36
N GLN A 670 19.81 -23.00 -6.60
CA GLN A 670 19.55 -24.08 -7.54
C GLN A 670 19.43 -23.53 -8.96
N THR A 671 20.33 -23.94 -9.81
CA THR A 671 20.28 -23.84 -11.27
C THR A 671 19.07 -24.61 -11.80
N TYR A 672 18.27 -23.98 -12.66
CA TYR A 672 17.21 -24.63 -13.43
C TYR A 672 17.81 -25.42 -14.59
N PRO A 673 17.44 -26.68 -14.81
CA PRO A 673 17.78 -27.37 -16.05
C PRO A 673 16.81 -26.93 -17.17
N HIS A 674 17.35 -26.56 -18.31
CA HIS A 674 16.65 -26.48 -19.58
C HIS A 674 16.17 -27.88 -19.99
N GLY A 675 14.88 -28.09 -19.90
CA GLY A 675 14.23 -29.27 -20.48
C GLY A 675 13.61 -28.92 -21.82
N SER A 676 14.24 -29.34 -22.87
CA SER A 676 13.62 -29.46 -24.20
C SER A 676 12.59 -30.60 -24.16
N THR A 677 11.36 -30.34 -24.46
CA THR A 677 10.38 -31.37 -24.79
C THR A 677 9.81 -31.13 -26.17
N SER A 678 10.23 -31.95 -27.08
CA SER A 678 9.44 -32.35 -28.25
C SER A 678 8.37 -33.36 -27.78
N ARG A 679 7.13 -33.03 -27.90
CA ARG A 679 5.87 -33.67 -28.32
C ARG A 679 4.67 -33.11 -27.62
#